data_4796804bf3646de3fc1a851729b70eac
#
_entry.id   4796804bf3646de3fc1a851729b70eac
#
_cell.length_a   1.000
_cell.length_b   1.000
_cell.length_c   1.000
_cell.angle_alpha   90.00
_cell.angle_beta   90.00
_cell.angle_gamma   90.00
#
_symmetry.space_group_name_H-M   'P 1'
#
loop_
_entity.id
_entity.type
_entity.pdbx_description
1 polymer ?
#
loop_
_entity_poly.entity_id
_entity_poly.type
_entity_poly.pdbx_seq_one_letter_code
_entity_poly.pdbx_strand_id
1 'polypeptide(L)'
;MKTILAPIMMNTLRTLAILATFSTIGPVFGAGKAKTISVPDFTKGDKIPEGAKHDWNLGATGLRGWIYCDKMVTSDARQIAITKVEKGSPADGVLAVGDVILGVGGKPFSYDPRTEMGKALTLAESEEGNGNLTLTRWRAGNSAEVDLRLPVLGTYSATAPFNCPKSKRILEQGCKNLAKRMGEPAYSKRLDPIPRSLNALALLASGDSSYFPLIKKEAEWAANFKTEAMATWYYGYIMLFLSEYKMATGDDSVMPGLTRLALEAAHGQSAVGSWGHRFARPDGRLYGYGMMNSPGLPLTISLALAREAGVNDPAVDRAIERSAKLLRFYTGKGAIPYGDHHPWIETHEDNGTCGMAAVLFNLIGESKGAEFFSRLSVASHGSERDTGHTGNFFNILWSMPGVALSGPNATGAWMTEFGSWYFDLARRWDNSYLHQGPPENEFDSYKGWDCTGCYLLAYATPLKKLYITGKKAGSVPQVDAAAAQSLIVDGRGWDNKDRNSFYDALSNEQLLERLRSWSPVVRERAAMALGRRKNAPVAPLIEMLNSSSLDARYGACQGLIFLRGRGAPAVDALQKTLAHQDLWLRIKAAEALAAIGAPATKAVPQLLELLAQVDVKNDPRGMQQRYLSFALFERNGMLGRSLEGVDRPALYKAVRAGLKNEDGRARGTIGSVYRHLSFDEIKPLLPAIHEAIVQPAPSGEMFADTIRVEGLRLLAQHHIEEGISACVKYTRDQNPWESQIRTPELMKILLAYGTHAKAVIPELTKIANYFEREEKDFPPALMRMKAKSVRDTIAAIEASTDSPKLIRISEAKSPN
;
A
#
# COMPACT_ATOMS: atom_id res chain seq x y z
N MET A 1 25.20 -11.04 -10.12
CA MET A 1 23.81 -11.41 -9.72
C MET A 1 23.66 -11.92 -8.28
N LYS A 2 24.68 -12.48 -7.64
CA LYS A 2 24.60 -12.94 -6.22
C LYS A 2 24.76 -11.84 -5.16
N THR A 3 25.22 -10.65 -5.51
CA THR A 3 25.61 -9.59 -4.58
C THR A 3 24.50 -8.54 -4.32
N ILE A 4 23.40 -8.54 -5.06
CA ILE A 4 22.33 -7.52 -4.94
C ILE A 4 21.15 -8.01 -4.07
N LEU A 5 20.98 -9.32 -3.90
CA LEU A 5 19.88 -9.89 -3.10
C LEU A 5 20.15 -9.91 -1.57
N ALA A 6 21.41 -9.96 -1.15
CA ALA A 6 21.74 -10.02 0.27
C ALA A 6 21.38 -8.76 1.07
N PRO A 7 21.56 -7.53 0.57
CA PRO A 7 21.18 -6.32 1.27
C PRO A 7 19.65 -6.14 1.41
N ILE A 8 18.89 -6.54 0.38
CA ILE A 8 17.42 -6.39 0.37
C ILE A 8 16.77 -7.29 1.42
N MET A 9 17.27 -8.52 1.59
CA MET A 9 16.73 -9.47 2.56
C MET A 9 17.08 -9.12 4.02
N MET A 10 18.26 -8.56 4.28
CA MET A 10 18.66 -8.19 5.65
C MET A 10 17.97 -6.93 6.17
N ASN A 11 17.69 -5.96 5.32
CA ASN A 11 16.96 -4.76 5.72
C ASN A 11 15.45 -5.01 5.85
N THR A 12 14.87 -5.89 5.04
CA THR A 12 13.46 -6.30 5.20
C THR A 12 13.22 -6.97 6.56
N LEU A 13 14.19 -7.69 7.11
CA LEU A 13 14.10 -8.27 8.46
C LEU A 13 14.10 -7.22 9.59
N ARG A 14 14.77 -6.08 9.40
CA ARG A 14 14.73 -4.96 10.37
C ARG A 14 13.43 -4.15 10.26
N THR A 15 12.93 -3.95 9.05
CA THR A 15 11.67 -3.24 8.80
C THR A 15 10.46 -4.03 9.30
N LEU A 16 10.50 -5.36 9.28
CA LEU A 16 9.41 -6.22 9.76
C LEU A 16 9.33 -6.33 11.28
N ALA A 17 10.43 -6.17 12.00
CA ALA A 17 10.38 -6.01 13.47
C ALA A 17 9.60 -4.74 13.87
N ILE A 18 9.54 -3.73 13.00
CA ILE A 18 8.77 -2.50 13.18
C ILE A 18 7.31 -2.70 12.71
N LEU A 19 7.05 -3.51 11.68
CA LEU A 19 5.70 -3.76 11.15
C LEU A 19 4.88 -4.75 12.01
N ALA A 20 5.52 -5.69 12.71
CA ALA A 20 4.84 -6.54 13.69
C ALA A 20 4.29 -5.75 14.90
N THR A 21 4.79 -4.53 15.13
CA THR A 21 4.28 -3.61 16.15
C THR A 21 3.17 -2.68 15.65
N PHE A 22 2.93 -2.59 14.33
CA PHE A 22 1.90 -1.71 13.76
C PHE A 22 0.49 -2.34 13.65
N SER A 23 0.33 -3.64 13.82
CA SER A 23 -1.01 -4.26 13.88
C SER A 23 -1.72 -4.10 15.23
N THR A 24 -1.14 -3.35 16.17
CA THR A 24 -1.73 -3.09 17.50
C THR A 24 -1.79 -1.61 17.86
N ILE A 25 -1.75 -0.69 16.91
CA ILE A 25 -1.88 0.73 17.23
C ILE A 25 -3.36 1.15 17.19
N GLY A 26 -4.06 0.82 18.28
CA GLY A 26 -4.96 1.80 18.84
C GLY A 26 -4.09 2.96 19.35
N PRO A 27 -4.54 4.24 19.33
CA PRO A 27 -3.72 5.38 19.66
C PRO A 27 -3.17 5.27 21.08
N VAL A 28 -1.91 4.90 21.20
CA VAL A 28 -1.16 5.04 22.46
C VAL A 28 -0.79 6.51 22.56
N PHE A 29 -1.61 7.30 23.23
CA PHE A 29 -1.21 8.59 23.76
C PHE A 29 -0.31 8.37 24.99
N GLY A 30 0.93 7.97 24.74
CA GLY A 30 2.01 8.17 25.68
C GLY A 30 2.67 9.48 25.30
N ALA A 31 2.57 10.51 26.17
CA ALA A 31 3.37 11.71 26.05
C ALA A 31 4.86 11.37 26.29
N GLY A 32 5.48 10.69 25.33
CA GLY A 32 6.92 10.67 25.20
C GLY A 32 7.34 12.06 24.77
N LYS A 33 8.24 12.71 25.51
CA LYS A 33 8.89 13.96 25.10
C LYS A 33 9.31 13.79 23.64
N ALA A 34 8.72 14.59 22.74
CA ALA A 34 9.17 14.67 21.37
C ALA A 34 10.68 14.92 21.42
N LYS A 35 11.47 14.01 20.85
CA LYS A 35 12.89 14.29 20.59
C LYS A 35 12.88 15.54 19.74
N THR A 36 13.47 16.61 20.25
CA THR A 36 13.68 17.83 19.47
C THR A 36 14.65 17.45 18.37
N ILE A 37 14.15 17.27 17.17
CA ILE A 37 14.96 16.93 16.00
C ILE A 37 15.68 18.23 15.64
N SER A 38 16.99 18.23 15.79
CA SER A 38 17.81 19.37 15.42
C SER A 38 17.91 19.43 13.90
N VAL A 39 17.24 20.38 13.28
CA VAL A 39 17.42 20.69 11.84
C VAL A 39 18.81 21.33 11.68
N PRO A 40 19.67 20.81 10.80
CA PRO A 40 21.01 21.38 10.59
C PRO A 40 20.96 22.84 10.13
N ASP A 41 21.85 23.66 10.66
CA ASP A 41 22.11 25.02 10.18
C ASP A 41 23.52 25.09 9.59
N PHE A 42 23.61 24.92 8.28
CA PHE A 42 24.90 24.92 7.56
C PHE A 42 25.61 26.25 7.63
N THR A 43 24.90 27.36 7.88
CA THR A 43 25.53 28.67 8.03
C THR A 43 26.29 28.82 9.35
N LYS A 44 26.01 27.94 10.32
CA LYS A 44 26.71 27.87 11.61
C LYS A 44 27.76 26.75 11.68
N GLY A 45 28.00 26.09 10.56
CA GLY A 45 29.04 25.07 10.44
C GLY A 45 28.56 23.64 10.64
N ASP A 46 27.25 23.40 10.74
CA ASP A 46 26.70 22.07 10.73
C ASP A 46 27.04 21.37 9.39
N LYS A 47 27.11 20.07 9.41
CA LYS A 47 27.43 19.24 8.24
C LYS A 47 26.26 18.34 7.88
N ILE A 48 26.22 17.92 6.61
CA ILE A 48 25.36 16.81 6.18
C ILE A 48 25.69 15.61 7.09
N PRO A 49 24.68 14.96 7.73
CA PRO A 49 24.91 13.84 8.61
C PRO A 49 25.72 12.73 7.94
N GLU A 50 26.64 12.12 8.69
CA GLU A 50 27.42 11.00 8.20
C GLU A 50 26.50 9.84 7.80
N GLY A 51 26.70 9.28 6.62
CA GLY A 51 25.84 8.22 6.08
C GLY A 51 24.57 8.70 5.37
N ALA A 52 24.27 10.00 5.35
CA ALA A 52 23.19 10.54 4.53
C ALA A 52 23.47 10.26 3.03
N LYS A 53 22.59 9.47 2.39
CA LYS A 53 22.84 8.96 1.01
C LYS A 53 21.95 9.63 -0.03
N HIS A 54 20.91 10.33 0.38
CA HIS A 54 19.93 10.91 -0.52
C HIS A 54 20.15 12.41 -0.67
N ASP A 55 20.15 12.85 -1.91
CA ASP A 55 20.06 14.26 -2.30
C ASP A 55 18.97 14.42 -3.37
N TRP A 56 18.47 15.64 -3.52
CA TRP A 56 17.36 15.97 -4.39
C TRP A 56 17.88 16.59 -5.69
N ASN A 57 17.22 16.29 -6.82
CA ASN A 57 17.40 17.10 -8.02
C ASN A 57 16.76 18.49 -7.79
N LEU A 58 17.40 19.52 -8.29
CA LEU A 58 16.91 20.91 -8.17
C LEU A 58 16.52 21.45 -9.56
N GLY A 59 15.73 20.67 -10.27
CA GLY A 59 15.18 21.05 -11.57
C GLY A 59 16.19 21.17 -12.68
N ALA A 60 15.89 22.02 -13.66
CA ALA A 60 16.72 22.28 -14.83
C ALA A 60 17.99 23.10 -14.53
N THR A 61 18.33 23.33 -13.27
CA THR A 61 19.55 24.06 -12.86
C THR A 61 20.83 23.26 -13.06
N GLY A 62 20.77 21.92 -13.08
CA GLY A 62 21.92 21.03 -13.02
C GLY A 62 22.51 20.85 -11.62
N LEU A 63 21.79 21.31 -10.59
CA LEU A 63 22.17 21.12 -9.19
C LEU A 63 21.54 19.88 -8.59
N ARG A 64 22.26 19.29 -7.64
CA ARG A 64 21.69 18.43 -6.62
C ARG A 64 21.97 19.02 -5.25
N GLY A 65 21.05 18.84 -4.33
CA GLY A 65 21.19 19.37 -2.97
C GLY A 65 20.64 18.44 -1.92
N TRP A 66 21.30 18.42 -0.78
CA TRP A 66 20.80 17.75 0.41
C TRP A 66 19.83 18.67 1.15
N ILE A 67 18.68 18.15 1.52
CA ILE A 67 17.63 18.83 2.28
C ILE A 67 17.32 17.99 3.50
N TYR A 68 17.24 18.59 4.67
CA TYR A 68 16.84 17.89 5.87
C TYR A 68 15.48 17.21 5.68
N CYS A 69 15.41 15.94 6.10
CA CYS A 69 14.20 15.13 5.98
C CYS A 69 14.03 14.27 7.25
N ASP A 70 12.87 14.39 7.89
CA ASP A 70 12.46 13.46 8.94
C ASP A 70 11.31 12.60 8.43
N LYS A 71 11.53 11.31 8.32
CA LYS A 71 10.53 10.32 7.86
C LYS A 71 9.86 10.70 6.54
N MET A 72 10.42 11.23 5.56
CA MET A 72 9.79 11.67 4.31
C MET A 72 9.19 13.10 4.36
N VAL A 73 9.46 13.88 5.42
CA VAL A 73 8.97 15.24 5.55
C VAL A 73 10.13 16.21 5.49
N THR A 74 10.11 17.13 4.55
CA THR A 74 11.11 18.19 4.35
C THR A 74 10.64 19.58 4.79
N SER A 75 9.39 19.71 5.23
CA SER A 75 8.77 21.00 5.59
C SER A 75 9.44 21.71 6.79
N ASP A 76 10.29 21.03 7.56
CA ASP A 76 11.09 21.62 8.63
C ASP A 76 12.44 22.19 8.15
N ALA A 77 12.90 21.78 6.98
CA ALA A 77 14.12 22.31 6.38
C ALA A 77 13.96 23.81 6.03
N ARG A 78 15.07 24.53 6.08
CA ARG A 78 15.16 25.94 5.68
C ARG A 78 16.38 26.23 4.83
N GLN A 79 17.10 25.18 4.44
CA GLN A 79 18.37 25.28 3.71
C GLN A 79 18.51 24.10 2.76
N ILE A 80 19.18 24.31 1.64
CA ILE A 80 19.60 23.27 0.70
C ILE A 80 21.12 23.31 0.59
N ALA A 81 21.81 22.27 1.04
CA ALA A 81 23.27 22.15 0.87
C ALA A 81 23.59 21.53 -0.49
N ILE A 82 24.33 22.23 -1.33
CA ILE A 82 24.67 21.76 -2.69
C ILE A 82 25.67 20.61 -2.62
N THR A 83 25.28 19.46 -3.15
CA THR A 83 26.06 18.21 -3.18
C THR A 83 26.68 17.93 -4.54
N LYS A 84 26.10 18.50 -5.62
CA LYS A 84 26.61 18.32 -6.99
C LYS A 84 26.23 19.50 -7.86
N VAL A 85 27.14 19.88 -8.75
CA VAL A 85 26.92 20.79 -9.87
C VAL A 85 27.30 20.07 -11.15
N GLU A 86 26.41 19.97 -12.13
CA GLU A 86 26.67 19.26 -13.38
C GLU A 86 27.40 20.20 -14.37
N LYS A 87 28.48 19.71 -14.97
CA LYS A 87 29.26 20.48 -15.95
C LYS A 87 28.41 20.83 -17.17
N GLY A 88 28.46 22.07 -17.60
CA GLY A 88 27.73 22.60 -18.75
C GLY A 88 26.25 22.91 -18.46
N SER A 89 25.82 22.77 -17.20
CA SER A 89 24.49 23.16 -16.77
C SER A 89 24.36 24.65 -16.45
N PRO A 90 23.15 25.22 -16.31
CA PRO A 90 22.95 26.61 -15.91
C PRO A 90 23.66 27.03 -14.62
N ALA A 91 23.89 26.13 -13.69
CA ALA A 91 24.59 26.40 -12.44
C ALA A 91 26.11 26.30 -12.53
N ASP A 92 26.67 25.75 -13.62
CA ASP A 92 28.10 25.54 -13.79
C ASP A 92 28.83 26.88 -13.85
N GLY A 93 29.88 27.08 -13.02
CA GLY A 93 30.59 28.33 -12.90
C GLY A 93 29.91 29.40 -12.01
N VAL A 94 28.66 29.22 -11.60
CA VAL A 94 27.92 30.16 -10.71
C VAL A 94 27.88 29.63 -9.28
N LEU A 95 27.55 28.36 -9.13
CA LEU A 95 27.43 27.64 -7.85
C LEU A 95 28.48 26.54 -7.75
N ALA A 96 28.78 26.14 -6.53
CA ALA A 96 29.76 25.09 -6.24
C ALA A 96 29.23 24.12 -5.17
N VAL A 97 29.83 22.93 -5.13
CA VAL A 97 29.58 21.98 -4.02
C VAL A 97 30.00 22.62 -2.70
N GLY A 98 29.16 22.53 -1.69
CA GLY A 98 29.33 23.18 -0.39
C GLY A 98 28.67 24.56 -0.25
N ASP A 99 28.14 25.15 -1.34
CA ASP A 99 27.25 26.28 -1.22
C ASP A 99 25.94 25.85 -0.52
N VAL A 100 25.29 26.80 0.15
CA VAL A 100 23.99 26.59 0.78
C VAL A 100 22.99 27.58 0.17
N ILE A 101 21.87 27.08 -0.32
CA ILE A 101 20.76 27.91 -0.76
C ILE A 101 19.85 28.15 0.43
N LEU A 102 19.62 29.41 0.73
CA LEU A 102 18.82 29.91 1.85
C LEU A 102 17.40 30.32 1.44
N GLY A 103 17.18 30.55 0.14
CA GLY A 103 15.92 31.04 -0.37
C GLY A 103 15.89 31.23 -1.88
N VAL A 104 14.72 31.60 -2.40
CA VAL A 104 14.45 31.88 -3.81
C VAL A 104 13.71 33.19 -3.99
N GLY A 105 13.99 33.91 -5.10
CA GLY A 105 13.31 35.16 -5.43
C GLY A 105 13.46 36.26 -4.35
N GLY A 106 14.62 36.34 -3.72
CA GLY A 106 14.92 37.30 -2.64
C GLY A 106 14.22 36.99 -1.30
N LYS A 107 13.59 35.82 -1.14
CA LYS A 107 12.88 35.45 0.07
C LYS A 107 13.52 34.17 0.67
N PRO A 108 13.81 34.17 1.99
CA PRO A 108 14.28 32.94 2.66
C PRO A 108 13.19 31.86 2.62
N PHE A 109 13.61 30.58 2.62
CA PHE A 109 12.68 29.48 2.73
C PHE A 109 11.86 29.57 4.03
N SER A 110 10.55 29.56 3.89
CA SER A 110 9.59 29.69 4.98
C SER A 110 8.88 28.39 5.34
N TYR A 111 8.79 27.47 4.39
CA TYR A 111 8.12 26.17 4.53
C TYR A 111 9.00 25.04 3.95
N ASP A 112 8.54 24.31 2.96
CA ASP A 112 9.28 23.23 2.31
C ASP A 112 10.17 23.75 1.17
N PRO A 113 11.52 23.70 1.29
CA PRO A 113 12.43 24.18 0.26
C PRO A 113 12.23 23.51 -1.11
N ARG A 114 11.75 22.26 -1.17
CA ARG A 114 11.45 21.59 -2.44
C ARG A 114 10.28 22.26 -3.14
N THR A 115 9.20 22.51 -2.40
CA THR A 115 8.01 23.15 -2.94
C THR A 115 8.32 24.59 -3.39
N GLU A 116 9.04 25.35 -2.56
CA GLU A 116 9.38 26.73 -2.88
C GLU A 116 10.35 26.82 -4.07
N MET A 117 11.36 25.95 -4.11
CA MET A 117 12.30 25.83 -5.25
C MET A 117 11.57 25.38 -6.53
N GLY A 118 10.70 24.37 -6.44
CA GLY A 118 9.91 23.87 -7.57
C GLY A 118 8.99 24.93 -8.16
N LYS A 119 8.31 25.70 -7.32
CA LYS A 119 7.47 26.84 -7.76
C LYS A 119 8.29 27.95 -8.39
N ALA A 120 9.49 28.25 -7.85
CA ALA A 120 10.39 29.23 -8.43
C ALA A 120 10.92 28.77 -9.81
N LEU A 121 11.21 27.48 -9.98
CA LEU A 121 11.56 26.89 -11.29
C LEU A 121 10.43 27.04 -12.30
N THR A 122 9.21 26.68 -11.89
CA THR A 122 8.00 26.78 -12.74
C THR A 122 7.79 28.23 -13.22
N LEU A 123 7.97 29.20 -12.31
CA LEU A 123 7.88 30.64 -12.64
C LEU A 123 9.03 31.09 -13.54
N ALA A 124 10.27 30.72 -13.22
CA ALA A 124 11.43 31.08 -14.02
C ALA A 124 11.34 30.65 -15.49
N GLU A 125 10.77 29.47 -15.72
CA GLU A 125 10.56 28.92 -17.08
C GLU A 125 9.36 29.50 -17.82
N SER A 126 8.54 30.34 -17.17
CA SER A 126 7.42 31.03 -17.81
C SER A 126 7.88 32.24 -18.62
N GLU A 127 6.99 32.77 -19.45
CA GLU A 127 7.23 34.06 -20.18
C GLU A 127 7.44 35.19 -19.20
N GLU A 128 6.73 35.24 -18.08
CA GLU A 128 6.86 36.23 -17.01
C GLU A 128 8.25 36.17 -16.35
N GLY A 129 8.70 34.98 -15.97
CA GLY A 129 9.99 34.74 -15.34
C GLY A 129 11.17 34.91 -16.28
N ASN A 130 10.93 34.87 -17.59
CA ASN A 130 11.91 35.11 -18.66
C ASN A 130 13.25 34.36 -18.46
N GLY A 131 13.19 33.15 -17.95
CA GLY A 131 14.35 32.30 -17.68
C GLY A 131 15.15 32.67 -16.40
N ASN A 132 14.73 33.66 -15.64
CA ASN A 132 15.46 34.13 -14.46
C ASN A 132 15.08 33.32 -13.22
N LEU A 133 16.10 32.72 -12.60
CA LEU A 133 15.97 32.08 -11.28
C LEU A 133 16.97 32.72 -10.32
N THR A 134 16.51 33.60 -9.44
CA THR A 134 17.33 34.23 -8.40
C THR A 134 17.34 33.34 -7.16
N LEU A 135 18.56 32.99 -6.69
CA LEU A 135 18.79 32.17 -5.51
C LEU A 135 19.57 32.97 -4.45
N THR A 136 19.18 32.91 -3.20
CA THR A 136 19.98 33.42 -2.09
C THR A 136 21.00 32.37 -1.69
N ARG A 137 22.25 32.55 -2.11
CA ARG A 137 23.38 31.64 -1.82
C ARG A 137 24.16 32.10 -0.60
N TRP A 138 24.50 31.19 0.29
CA TRP A 138 25.51 31.37 1.32
C TRP A 138 26.80 30.60 0.95
N ARG A 139 27.97 31.25 1.09
CA ARG A 139 29.30 30.67 0.86
C ARG A 139 30.31 31.30 1.80
N ALA A 140 30.98 30.45 2.61
CA ALA A 140 32.08 30.89 3.51
C ALA A 140 31.77 32.15 4.34
N GLY A 141 30.59 32.20 4.96
CA GLY A 141 30.16 33.30 5.84
C GLY A 141 29.45 34.45 5.14
N ASN A 142 29.36 34.44 3.81
CA ASN A 142 28.74 35.51 3.04
C ASN A 142 27.49 35.05 2.31
N SER A 143 26.41 35.82 2.43
CA SER A 143 25.19 35.64 1.64
C SER A 143 25.14 36.58 0.47
N ALA A 144 24.76 36.11 -0.71
CA ALA A 144 24.57 36.88 -1.90
C ALA A 144 23.46 36.33 -2.77
N GLU A 145 22.79 37.18 -3.52
CA GLU A 145 21.91 36.73 -4.59
C GLU A 145 22.73 36.34 -5.82
N VAL A 146 22.30 35.23 -6.44
CA VAL A 146 22.88 34.73 -7.69
C VAL A 146 21.77 34.36 -8.65
N ASP A 147 21.93 34.73 -9.91
CA ASP A 147 20.96 34.46 -10.96
C ASP A 147 21.43 33.32 -11.84
N LEU A 148 20.51 32.38 -12.08
CA LEU A 148 20.65 31.32 -13.06
C LEU A 148 19.74 31.59 -14.25
N ARG A 149 20.22 31.26 -15.46
CA ARG A 149 19.45 31.36 -16.70
C ARG A 149 18.94 30.01 -17.12
N LEU A 150 17.60 29.84 -17.09
CA LEU A 150 16.89 28.64 -17.51
C LEU A 150 16.25 28.84 -18.88
N PRO A 151 15.98 27.79 -19.66
CA PRO A 151 15.18 27.88 -20.87
C PRO A 151 13.75 28.34 -20.56
N VAL A 152 13.21 29.26 -21.36
CA VAL A 152 11.79 29.62 -21.30
C VAL A 152 10.97 28.58 -22.03
N LEU A 153 10.22 27.77 -21.28
CA LEU A 153 9.34 26.72 -21.82
C LEU A 153 7.89 27.19 -21.94
N GLY A 154 7.52 28.23 -21.22
CA GLY A 154 6.16 28.78 -21.19
C GLY A 154 5.45 28.50 -19.87
N THR A 155 4.21 28.96 -19.80
CA THR A 155 3.33 28.80 -18.63
C THR A 155 2.45 27.57 -18.80
N TYR A 156 2.22 26.83 -17.72
CA TYR A 156 1.23 25.76 -17.74
C TYR A 156 -0.18 26.32 -17.93
N SER A 157 -0.95 25.73 -18.84
CA SER A 157 -2.36 26.10 -19.04
C SER A 157 -3.23 25.70 -17.84
N ALA A 158 -4.40 26.33 -17.71
CA ALA A 158 -5.40 25.96 -16.69
C ALA A 158 -5.94 24.52 -16.83
N THR A 159 -5.65 23.84 -17.94
CA THR A 159 -6.02 22.45 -18.21
C THR A 159 -4.81 21.54 -18.43
N ALA A 160 -3.61 21.97 -18.02
CA ALA A 160 -2.38 21.20 -18.22
C ALA A 160 -2.54 19.74 -17.74
N PRO A 161 -1.97 18.75 -18.48
CA PRO A 161 -1.17 18.87 -19.69
C PRO A 161 -1.96 19.13 -20.98
N PHE A 162 -3.31 19.16 -20.96
CA PHE A 162 -4.18 19.44 -22.10
C PHE A 162 -4.07 20.90 -22.55
N ASN A 163 -4.11 21.13 -23.86
CA ASN A 163 -4.04 22.47 -24.46
C ASN A 163 -2.88 23.32 -23.88
N CYS A 164 -1.73 22.69 -23.60
CA CYS A 164 -0.61 23.28 -22.90
C CYS A 164 0.67 23.26 -23.75
N PRO A 165 1.09 24.41 -24.35
CA PRO A 165 2.33 24.47 -25.11
C PRO A 165 3.58 24.08 -24.33
N LYS A 166 3.69 24.47 -23.04
CA LYS A 166 4.80 24.05 -22.16
C LYS A 166 4.87 22.53 -22.07
N SER A 167 3.75 21.87 -21.77
CA SER A 167 3.68 20.39 -21.66
C SER A 167 4.11 19.70 -22.96
N LYS A 168 3.71 20.23 -24.12
CA LYS A 168 4.11 19.72 -25.43
C LYS A 168 5.62 19.82 -25.65
N ARG A 169 6.22 21.00 -25.35
CA ARG A 169 7.67 21.20 -25.47
C ARG A 169 8.46 20.24 -24.56
N ILE A 170 8.01 20.07 -23.32
CA ILE A 170 8.63 19.14 -22.36
C ILE A 170 8.59 17.70 -22.91
N LEU A 171 7.44 17.26 -23.43
CA LEU A 171 7.30 15.92 -24.02
C LEU A 171 8.26 15.73 -25.21
N GLU A 172 8.28 16.67 -26.16
CA GLU A 172 9.11 16.58 -27.35
C GLU A 172 10.60 16.53 -27.00
N GLN A 173 11.07 17.43 -26.13
CA GLN A 173 12.47 17.48 -25.71
C GLN A 173 12.87 16.25 -24.87
N GLY A 174 11.99 15.81 -23.98
CA GLY A 174 12.21 14.63 -23.14
C GLY A 174 12.27 13.33 -23.96
N CYS A 175 11.35 13.15 -24.93
CA CYS A 175 11.37 11.99 -25.84
C CYS A 175 12.64 11.99 -26.71
N LYS A 176 13.07 13.13 -27.24
CA LYS A 176 14.30 13.26 -28.01
C LYS A 176 15.54 12.85 -27.19
N ASN A 177 15.65 13.32 -25.95
CA ASN A 177 16.74 12.93 -25.05
C ASN A 177 16.67 11.44 -24.71
N LEU A 178 15.47 10.94 -24.35
CA LEU A 178 15.26 9.54 -24.00
C LEU A 178 15.63 8.61 -25.17
N ALA A 179 15.18 8.92 -26.40
CA ALA A 179 15.53 8.16 -27.60
C ALA A 179 17.05 8.13 -27.87
N LYS A 180 17.73 9.26 -27.69
CA LYS A 180 19.19 9.34 -27.80
C LYS A 180 19.87 8.37 -26.83
N ARG A 181 19.47 8.38 -25.56
CA ARG A 181 20.06 7.51 -24.53
C ARG A 181 19.72 6.03 -24.76
N MET A 182 18.49 5.70 -25.17
CA MET A 182 18.08 4.34 -25.52
C MET A 182 18.84 3.81 -26.75
N GLY A 183 19.33 4.68 -27.61
CA GLY A 183 20.20 4.33 -28.74
C GLY A 183 21.63 3.90 -28.34
N GLU A 184 22.04 4.22 -27.10
CA GLU A 184 23.37 3.82 -26.61
C GLU A 184 23.42 2.30 -26.31
N PRO A 185 24.45 1.56 -26.79
CA PRO A 185 24.48 0.10 -26.68
C PRO A 185 24.37 -0.48 -25.25
N ALA A 186 24.80 0.27 -24.25
CA ALA A 186 24.82 -0.18 -22.86
C ALA A 186 23.63 0.29 -22.04
N TYR A 187 22.78 1.18 -22.58
CA TYR A 187 21.74 1.84 -21.79
C TYR A 187 20.69 0.84 -21.26
N SER A 188 19.98 0.17 -22.15
CA SER A 188 18.90 -0.75 -21.77
C SER A 188 19.38 -1.94 -20.91
N LYS A 189 20.66 -2.34 -21.04
CA LYS A 189 21.22 -3.46 -20.26
C LYS A 189 21.40 -3.13 -18.77
N ARG A 190 21.41 -1.85 -18.41
CA ARG A 190 21.59 -1.38 -17.02
C ARG A 190 20.29 -1.13 -16.30
N LEU A 191 19.17 -1.10 -17.02
CA LEU A 191 17.88 -0.76 -16.46
C LEU A 191 17.20 -1.99 -15.85
N ASP A 192 16.51 -1.75 -14.74
CA ASP A 192 15.50 -2.68 -14.24
C ASP A 192 14.37 -2.84 -15.29
N PRO A 193 13.74 -4.03 -15.38
CA PRO A 193 12.67 -4.29 -16.36
C PRO A 193 11.52 -3.26 -16.34
N ILE A 194 11.17 -2.69 -15.18
CA ILE A 194 10.09 -1.71 -15.05
C ILE A 194 10.43 -0.39 -15.76
N PRO A 195 11.48 0.37 -15.38
CA PRO A 195 11.81 1.61 -16.07
C PRO A 195 12.16 1.37 -17.55
N ARG A 196 12.73 0.23 -17.90
CA ARG A 196 13.01 -0.13 -19.30
C ARG A 196 11.71 -0.19 -20.12
N SER A 197 10.69 -0.87 -19.62
CA SER A 197 9.38 -0.96 -20.27
C SER A 197 8.67 0.39 -20.33
N LEU A 198 8.72 1.19 -19.24
CA LEU A 198 8.10 2.50 -19.18
C LEU A 198 8.77 3.52 -20.11
N ASN A 199 10.08 3.46 -20.30
CA ASN A 199 10.80 4.32 -21.23
C ASN A 199 10.38 4.05 -22.68
N ALA A 200 10.27 2.78 -23.07
CA ALA A 200 9.76 2.40 -24.38
C ALA A 200 8.28 2.80 -24.57
N LEU A 201 7.47 2.62 -23.53
CA LEU A 201 6.07 3.00 -23.53
C LEU A 201 5.87 4.53 -23.69
N ALA A 202 6.74 5.34 -23.08
CA ALA A 202 6.67 6.80 -23.22
C ALA A 202 6.99 7.26 -24.65
N LEU A 203 7.98 6.66 -25.31
CA LEU A 203 8.24 6.92 -26.72
C LEU A 203 7.07 6.50 -27.60
N LEU A 204 6.42 5.36 -27.31
CA LEU A 204 5.23 4.90 -28.01
C LEU A 204 4.05 5.89 -27.81
N ALA A 205 3.89 6.40 -26.59
CA ALA A 205 2.85 7.36 -26.23
C ALA A 205 3.00 8.71 -26.96
N SER A 206 4.24 9.10 -27.35
CA SER A 206 4.48 10.32 -28.12
C SER A 206 3.84 10.27 -29.52
N GLY A 207 3.65 9.06 -30.07
CA GLY A 207 3.12 8.85 -31.41
C GLY A 207 4.10 9.18 -32.54
N ASP A 208 5.37 9.49 -32.23
CA ASP A 208 6.41 9.79 -33.23
C ASP A 208 7.00 8.48 -33.79
N SER A 209 6.71 8.21 -35.07
CA SER A 209 7.14 7.00 -35.76
C SER A 209 8.66 6.88 -35.91
N SER A 210 9.41 7.96 -35.77
CA SER A 210 10.88 7.93 -35.84
C SER A 210 11.51 7.10 -34.70
N TYR A 211 10.79 6.88 -33.61
CA TYR A 211 11.22 6.06 -32.48
C TYR A 211 10.89 4.57 -32.63
N PHE A 212 10.10 4.16 -33.62
CA PHE A 212 9.67 2.78 -33.77
C PHE A 212 10.82 1.74 -33.82
N PRO A 213 11.97 1.97 -34.44
CA PRO A 213 13.07 1.00 -34.41
C PRO A 213 13.58 0.72 -32.99
N LEU A 214 13.64 1.76 -32.12
CA LEU A 214 14.03 1.60 -30.72
C LEU A 214 12.96 0.85 -29.94
N ILE A 215 11.69 1.24 -30.11
CA ILE A 215 10.55 0.64 -29.43
C ILE A 215 10.41 -0.83 -29.81
N LYS A 216 10.56 -1.19 -31.09
CA LYS A 216 10.53 -2.57 -31.56
C LYS A 216 11.58 -3.44 -30.89
N LYS A 217 12.82 -2.96 -30.82
CA LYS A 217 13.91 -3.66 -30.12
C LYS A 217 13.57 -3.95 -28.65
N GLU A 218 12.96 -3.02 -27.96
CA GLU A 218 12.52 -3.22 -26.57
C GLU A 218 11.31 -4.16 -26.48
N ALA A 219 10.40 -4.15 -27.47
CA ALA A 219 9.29 -5.09 -27.55
C ALA A 219 9.77 -6.54 -27.80
N GLU A 220 10.75 -6.75 -28.66
CA GLU A 220 11.40 -8.05 -28.85
C GLU A 220 12.06 -8.58 -27.57
N TRP A 221 12.75 -7.70 -26.81
CA TRP A 221 13.28 -8.08 -25.51
C TRP A 221 12.17 -8.44 -24.52
N ALA A 222 11.12 -7.63 -24.44
CA ALA A 222 10.00 -7.83 -23.53
C ALA A 222 9.23 -9.13 -23.82
N ALA A 223 9.01 -9.48 -25.10
CA ALA A 223 8.35 -10.71 -25.50
C ALA A 223 9.13 -11.98 -25.10
N ASN A 224 10.46 -11.87 -25.03
CA ASN A 224 11.36 -12.97 -24.63
C ASN A 224 11.71 -12.98 -23.13
N PHE A 225 11.14 -12.06 -22.35
CA PHE A 225 11.46 -11.92 -20.92
C PHE A 225 11.07 -13.16 -20.12
N LYS A 226 11.96 -13.58 -19.22
CA LYS A 226 11.78 -14.68 -18.28
C LYS A 226 12.42 -14.32 -16.95
N THR A 227 11.73 -14.60 -15.86
CA THR A 227 12.26 -14.46 -14.51
C THR A 227 11.44 -15.29 -13.51
N GLU A 228 12.09 -15.75 -12.44
CA GLU A 228 11.44 -16.33 -11.27
C GLU A 228 11.43 -15.34 -10.09
N ALA A 229 12.32 -14.35 -10.12
CA ALA A 229 12.44 -13.35 -9.07
C ALA A 229 11.54 -12.15 -9.34
N MET A 230 10.74 -11.74 -8.36
CA MET A 230 9.86 -10.57 -8.47
C MET A 230 8.94 -10.59 -9.70
N ALA A 231 8.59 -11.78 -10.19
CA ALA A 231 7.88 -11.98 -11.46
C ALA A 231 6.60 -11.12 -11.57
N THR A 232 5.82 -11.03 -10.52
CA THR A 232 4.55 -10.29 -10.50
C THR A 232 4.73 -8.79 -10.76
N TRP A 233 5.80 -8.19 -10.24
CA TRP A 233 6.13 -6.80 -10.49
C TRP A 233 6.56 -6.56 -11.93
N TYR A 234 7.48 -7.39 -12.43
CA TYR A 234 8.00 -7.22 -13.78
C TYR A 234 6.95 -7.51 -14.86
N TYR A 235 6.18 -8.60 -14.70
CA TYR A 235 5.17 -9.01 -15.68
C TYR A 235 4.09 -7.94 -15.86
N GLY A 236 3.68 -7.25 -14.79
CA GLY A 236 2.71 -6.17 -14.86
C GLY A 236 3.12 -5.08 -15.85
N TYR A 237 4.36 -4.61 -15.80
CA TYR A 237 4.82 -3.51 -16.67
C TYR A 237 5.31 -3.97 -18.04
N ILE A 238 5.87 -5.17 -18.14
CA ILE A 238 6.27 -5.77 -19.42
C ILE A 238 5.04 -6.06 -20.29
N MET A 239 4.01 -6.71 -19.73
CA MET A 239 2.78 -6.98 -20.47
C MET A 239 2.01 -5.71 -20.83
N LEU A 240 2.01 -4.70 -19.92
CA LEU A 240 1.44 -3.39 -20.20
C LEU A 240 2.09 -2.80 -21.46
N PHE A 241 3.41 -2.77 -21.52
CA PHE A 241 4.14 -2.28 -22.71
C PHE A 241 3.85 -3.10 -23.95
N LEU A 242 3.93 -4.43 -23.88
CA LEU A 242 3.68 -5.31 -25.03
C LEU A 242 2.28 -5.18 -25.59
N SER A 243 1.27 -5.11 -24.73
CA SER A 243 -0.12 -4.95 -25.12
C SER A 243 -0.36 -3.63 -25.87
N GLU A 244 0.12 -2.51 -25.28
CA GLU A 244 0.02 -1.20 -25.94
C GLU A 244 0.82 -1.13 -27.24
N TYR A 245 2.00 -1.75 -27.27
CA TYR A 245 2.81 -1.87 -28.51
C TYR A 245 2.03 -2.60 -29.61
N LYS A 246 1.50 -3.79 -29.29
CA LYS A 246 0.70 -4.58 -30.25
C LYS A 246 -0.48 -3.79 -30.78
N MET A 247 -1.24 -3.15 -29.89
CA MET A 247 -2.43 -2.37 -30.28
C MET A 247 -2.10 -1.08 -31.06
N ALA A 248 -0.91 -0.52 -30.86
CA ALA A 248 -0.47 0.68 -31.56
C ALA A 248 0.15 0.38 -32.93
N THR A 249 0.86 -0.75 -33.08
CA THR A 249 1.65 -1.07 -34.30
C THR A 249 1.06 -2.18 -35.16
N GLY A 250 0.20 -3.04 -34.59
CA GLY A 250 -0.27 -4.25 -35.27
C GLY A 250 0.73 -5.39 -35.35
N ASP A 251 1.94 -5.25 -34.77
CA ASP A 251 3.02 -6.26 -34.85
C ASP A 251 2.67 -7.53 -34.05
N ASP A 252 2.37 -8.61 -34.79
CA ASP A 252 2.02 -9.92 -34.22
C ASP A 252 3.23 -10.70 -33.69
N SER A 253 4.45 -10.28 -34.00
CA SER A 253 5.67 -10.99 -33.57
C SER A 253 5.80 -11.06 -32.05
N VAL A 254 5.18 -10.15 -31.31
CA VAL A 254 5.19 -10.14 -29.82
C VAL A 254 4.11 -11.02 -29.20
N MET A 255 3.09 -11.47 -29.96
CA MET A 255 1.94 -12.21 -29.44
C MET A 255 2.29 -13.53 -28.73
N PRO A 256 3.25 -14.36 -29.21
CA PRO A 256 3.63 -15.56 -28.47
C PRO A 256 4.16 -15.27 -27.08
N GLY A 257 5.00 -14.21 -26.93
CA GLY A 257 5.54 -13.75 -25.67
C GLY A 257 4.47 -13.17 -24.76
N LEU A 258 3.62 -12.29 -25.28
CA LEU A 258 2.51 -11.69 -24.53
C LEU A 258 1.53 -12.76 -24.02
N THR A 259 1.14 -13.71 -24.85
CA THR A 259 0.24 -14.80 -24.47
C THR A 259 0.83 -15.65 -23.36
N ARG A 260 2.12 -16.04 -23.49
CA ARG A 260 2.81 -16.79 -22.45
C ARG A 260 2.81 -16.07 -21.10
N LEU A 261 3.22 -14.80 -21.08
CA LEU A 261 3.25 -14.00 -19.84
C LEU A 261 1.84 -13.84 -19.22
N ALA A 262 0.81 -13.62 -20.06
CA ALA A 262 -0.57 -13.48 -19.60
C ALA A 262 -1.10 -14.78 -18.98
N LEU A 263 -0.81 -15.93 -19.57
CA LEU A 263 -1.22 -17.23 -19.04
C LEU A 263 -0.47 -17.58 -17.75
N GLU A 264 0.85 -17.35 -17.69
CA GLU A 264 1.63 -17.53 -16.46
C GLU A 264 1.07 -16.66 -15.32
N ALA A 265 0.77 -15.38 -15.60
CA ALA A 265 0.16 -14.48 -14.62
C ALA A 265 -1.25 -14.94 -14.18
N ALA A 266 -2.11 -15.34 -15.12
CA ALA A 266 -3.47 -15.79 -14.84
C ALA A 266 -3.48 -17.07 -13.99
N HIS A 267 -2.64 -18.05 -14.31
CA HIS A 267 -2.51 -19.29 -13.54
C HIS A 267 -1.83 -19.08 -12.19
N GLY A 268 -0.96 -18.08 -12.08
CA GLY A 268 -0.27 -17.70 -10.84
C GLY A 268 -1.08 -16.81 -9.90
N GLN A 269 -2.36 -16.56 -10.19
CA GLN A 269 -3.24 -15.78 -9.33
C GLN A 269 -3.69 -16.57 -8.08
N SER A 270 -3.73 -15.92 -6.93
CA SER A 270 -4.24 -16.53 -5.69
C SER A 270 -5.76 -16.77 -5.73
N ALA A 271 -6.24 -17.59 -4.79
CA ALA A 271 -7.67 -17.88 -4.65
C ALA A 271 -8.52 -16.62 -4.35
N VAL A 272 -7.94 -15.58 -3.72
CA VAL A 272 -8.66 -14.32 -3.46
C VAL A 272 -8.67 -13.35 -4.65
N GLY A 273 -7.93 -13.63 -5.73
CA GLY A 273 -7.95 -12.79 -6.93
C GLY A 273 -6.83 -11.74 -7.00
N SER A 274 -5.70 -11.94 -6.30
CA SER A 274 -4.52 -11.08 -6.40
C SER A 274 -3.23 -11.91 -6.40
N TRP A 275 -2.07 -11.27 -6.31
CA TRP A 275 -0.75 -11.88 -6.38
C TRP A 275 0.13 -11.42 -5.21
N GLY A 276 1.15 -12.21 -4.89
CA GLY A 276 2.24 -11.83 -4.01
C GLY A 276 3.45 -11.29 -4.79
N HIS A 277 4.65 -11.30 -4.19
CA HIS A 277 5.91 -11.07 -4.92
C HIS A 277 6.18 -12.13 -5.98
N ARG A 278 5.67 -13.32 -5.75
CA ARG A 278 5.71 -14.47 -6.65
C ARG A 278 4.31 -14.93 -6.94
N PHE A 279 4.16 -15.76 -7.95
CA PHE A 279 2.90 -16.42 -8.27
C PHE A 279 2.45 -17.34 -7.13
N ALA A 280 1.14 -17.50 -7.00
CA ALA A 280 0.56 -18.45 -6.07
C ALA A 280 0.98 -19.88 -6.42
N ARG A 281 0.97 -20.76 -5.42
CA ARG A 281 1.11 -22.20 -5.64
C ARG A 281 -0.11 -22.76 -6.39
N PRO A 282 -0.04 -23.97 -6.96
CA PRO A 282 -1.17 -24.57 -7.69
C PRO A 282 -2.45 -24.70 -6.86
N ASP A 283 -2.36 -24.72 -5.53
CA ASP A 283 -3.48 -24.73 -4.60
C ASP A 283 -4.07 -23.35 -4.31
N GLY A 284 -3.57 -22.29 -4.97
CA GLY A 284 -4.02 -20.90 -4.83
C GLY A 284 -3.49 -20.16 -3.61
N ARG A 285 -2.61 -20.79 -2.80
CA ARG A 285 -2.03 -20.17 -1.61
C ARG A 285 -0.85 -19.26 -1.95
N LEU A 286 -0.76 -18.16 -1.21
CA LEU A 286 0.36 -17.24 -1.23
C LEU A 286 1.23 -17.41 0.01
N TYR A 287 2.51 -17.63 -0.23
CA TYR A 287 3.54 -17.67 0.80
C TYR A 287 4.38 -16.38 0.78
N GLY A 288 5.23 -16.21 1.79
CA GLY A 288 5.96 -14.97 2.00
C GLY A 288 5.04 -13.92 2.63
N TYR A 289 5.08 -12.72 2.10
CA TYR A 289 4.29 -11.58 2.61
C TYR A 289 2.77 -11.71 2.36
N GLY A 290 2.34 -12.58 1.44
CA GLY A 290 0.93 -12.69 1.03
C GLY A 290 0.61 -11.84 -0.20
N MET A 291 -0.69 -11.50 -0.37
CA MET A 291 -1.12 -10.68 -1.51
C MET A 291 -0.74 -9.21 -1.34
N MET A 292 -0.47 -8.58 -2.47
CA MET A 292 -0.16 -7.16 -2.57
C MET A 292 -0.90 -6.53 -3.75
N ASN A 293 -1.52 -5.38 -3.51
CA ASN A 293 -2.25 -4.65 -4.55
C ASN A 293 -1.31 -3.84 -5.47
N SER A 294 -0.13 -3.45 -4.99
CA SER A 294 0.84 -2.70 -5.81
C SER A 294 1.32 -3.45 -7.06
N PRO A 295 1.68 -4.76 -7.02
CA PRO A 295 1.88 -5.54 -8.24
C PRO A 295 0.58 -6.13 -8.82
N GLY A 296 -0.44 -6.36 -7.98
CA GLY A 296 -1.70 -6.97 -8.41
C GLY A 296 -2.52 -6.11 -9.37
N LEU A 297 -2.57 -4.81 -9.12
CA LEU A 297 -3.27 -3.87 -10.01
C LEU A 297 -2.62 -3.73 -11.39
N PRO A 298 -1.30 -3.49 -11.52
CA PRO A 298 -0.64 -3.49 -12.82
C PRO A 298 -0.81 -4.81 -13.58
N LEU A 299 -0.73 -5.96 -12.90
CA LEU A 299 -1.01 -7.26 -13.52
C LEU A 299 -2.44 -7.35 -14.05
N THR A 300 -3.44 -6.89 -13.29
CA THR A 300 -4.83 -6.92 -13.74
C THR A 300 -5.08 -5.98 -14.91
N ILE A 301 -4.49 -4.76 -14.88
CA ILE A 301 -4.53 -3.81 -16.02
C ILE A 301 -3.92 -4.46 -17.25
N SER A 302 -2.75 -5.08 -17.09
CA SER A 302 -2.02 -5.71 -18.20
C SER A 302 -2.74 -6.92 -18.77
N LEU A 303 -3.42 -7.72 -17.94
CA LEU A 303 -4.29 -8.82 -18.42
C LEU A 303 -5.47 -8.28 -19.21
N ALA A 304 -6.11 -7.18 -18.74
CA ALA A 304 -7.18 -6.53 -19.47
C ALA A 304 -6.70 -5.98 -20.83
N LEU A 305 -5.52 -5.36 -20.88
CA LEU A 305 -4.89 -4.89 -22.11
C LEU A 305 -4.43 -6.03 -23.02
N ALA A 306 -3.91 -7.13 -22.47
CA ALA A 306 -3.53 -8.31 -23.26
C ALA A 306 -4.75 -8.93 -23.94
N ARG A 307 -5.91 -9.00 -23.26
CA ARG A 307 -7.18 -9.40 -23.86
C ARG A 307 -7.59 -8.46 -25.01
N GLU A 308 -7.53 -7.15 -24.81
CA GLU A 308 -7.79 -6.16 -25.88
C GLU A 308 -6.80 -6.30 -27.04
N ALA A 309 -5.54 -6.70 -26.80
CA ALA A 309 -4.53 -6.93 -27.80
C ALA A 309 -4.70 -8.27 -28.56
N GLY A 310 -5.65 -9.12 -28.14
CA GLY A 310 -5.99 -10.37 -28.84
C GLY A 310 -5.60 -11.65 -28.10
N VAL A 311 -5.21 -11.61 -26.82
CA VAL A 311 -5.01 -12.82 -26.01
C VAL A 311 -6.38 -13.36 -25.57
N ASN A 312 -6.88 -14.36 -26.29
CA ASN A 312 -8.18 -14.97 -26.05
C ASN A 312 -8.05 -16.27 -25.28
N ASP A 313 -8.05 -16.22 -23.97
CA ASP A 313 -8.01 -17.40 -23.10
C ASP A 313 -8.94 -17.22 -21.88
N PRO A 314 -9.82 -18.20 -21.57
CA PRO A 314 -10.72 -18.12 -20.43
C PRO A 314 -10.03 -17.96 -19.06
N ALA A 315 -8.76 -18.35 -18.92
CA ALA A 315 -7.99 -18.15 -17.69
C ALA A 315 -7.73 -16.66 -17.46
N VAL A 316 -7.45 -15.91 -18.52
CA VAL A 316 -7.24 -14.44 -18.47
C VAL A 316 -8.52 -13.74 -18.03
N ASP A 317 -9.68 -14.10 -18.63
CA ASP A 317 -10.98 -13.52 -18.27
C ASP A 317 -11.33 -13.79 -16.80
N ARG A 318 -11.14 -15.03 -16.35
CA ARG A 318 -11.36 -15.40 -14.94
C ARG A 318 -10.44 -14.65 -13.99
N ALA A 319 -9.19 -14.44 -14.35
CA ALA A 319 -8.23 -13.72 -13.53
C ALA A 319 -8.62 -12.24 -13.39
N ILE A 320 -9.03 -11.59 -14.49
CA ILE A 320 -9.53 -10.20 -14.48
C ILE A 320 -10.76 -10.09 -13.59
N GLU A 321 -11.76 -10.97 -13.77
CA GLU A 321 -13.02 -10.90 -13.01
C GLU A 321 -12.80 -11.14 -11.50
N ARG A 322 -11.95 -12.10 -11.12
CA ARG A 322 -11.63 -12.35 -9.70
C ARG A 322 -10.95 -11.15 -9.06
N SER A 323 -10.01 -10.53 -9.78
CA SER A 323 -9.33 -9.32 -9.29
C SER A 323 -10.29 -8.14 -9.19
N ALA A 324 -11.12 -7.92 -10.22
CA ALA A 324 -12.14 -6.87 -10.19
C ALA A 324 -13.12 -7.06 -9.03
N LYS A 325 -13.57 -8.29 -8.76
CA LYS A 325 -14.42 -8.62 -7.61
C LYS A 325 -13.77 -8.28 -6.26
N LEU A 326 -12.48 -8.60 -6.10
CA LEU A 326 -11.71 -8.22 -4.91
C LEU A 326 -11.66 -6.69 -4.74
N LEU A 327 -11.33 -5.97 -5.82
CA LEU A 327 -11.09 -4.53 -5.80
C LEU A 327 -12.38 -3.70 -5.67
N ARG A 328 -13.51 -4.18 -6.21
CA ARG A 328 -14.85 -3.54 -6.06
C ARG A 328 -15.22 -3.32 -4.59
N PHE A 329 -14.74 -4.19 -3.69
CA PHE A 329 -15.00 -4.04 -2.27
C PHE A 329 -14.57 -2.66 -1.73
N TYR A 330 -13.49 -2.08 -2.25
CA TYR A 330 -12.95 -0.81 -1.76
C TYR A 330 -13.71 0.42 -2.30
N THR A 331 -14.51 0.27 -3.37
CA THR A 331 -15.27 1.40 -3.96
C THR A 331 -16.21 2.03 -2.93
N GLY A 332 -16.09 3.34 -2.71
CA GLY A 332 -16.86 4.11 -1.74
C GLY A 332 -16.43 3.95 -0.28
N LYS A 333 -15.44 3.09 0.01
CA LYS A 333 -15.05 2.74 1.39
C LYS A 333 -13.69 3.29 1.82
N GLY A 334 -12.78 3.50 0.88
CA GLY A 334 -11.43 4.03 1.14
C GLY A 334 -10.49 3.79 -0.02
N ALA A 335 -9.25 4.25 0.11
CA ALA A 335 -8.19 3.92 -0.84
C ALA A 335 -7.84 2.43 -0.75
N ILE A 336 -7.34 1.87 -1.86
CA ILE A 336 -6.92 0.48 -1.92
C ILE A 336 -5.62 0.32 -1.14
N PRO A 337 -5.59 -0.52 -0.09
CA PRO A 337 -4.42 -0.72 0.75
C PRO A 337 -3.34 -1.54 0.02
N TYR A 338 -2.12 -1.53 0.55
CA TYR A 338 -1.00 -2.31 0.02
C TYR A 338 -1.30 -3.82 -0.09
N GLY A 339 -1.89 -4.41 0.95
CA GLY A 339 -2.29 -5.81 1.02
C GLY A 339 -3.79 -5.99 1.26
N ASP A 340 -4.20 -7.18 1.72
CA ASP A 340 -5.60 -7.45 2.09
C ASP A 340 -5.94 -6.85 3.47
N HIS A 341 -5.90 -5.55 3.56
CA HIS A 341 -6.24 -4.78 4.76
C HIS A 341 -7.63 -4.14 4.64
N HIS A 342 -8.06 -3.45 5.70
CA HIS A 342 -9.24 -2.59 5.63
C HIS A 342 -9.02 -1.47 4.60
N PRO A 343 -10.10 -0.93 4.00
CA PRO A 343 -9.99 0.23 3.12
C PRO A 343 -9.25 1.37 3.83
N TRP A 344 -8.24 1.93 3.19
CA TRP A 344 -7.50 3.02 3.81
C TRP A 344 -8.31 4.31 3.76
N ILE A 345 -8.44 4.91 4.93
CA ILE A 345 -9.16 6.15 5.16
C ILE A 345 -8.25 7.24 5.72
N GLU A 346 -6.98 6.91 5.94
CA GLU A 346 -5.94 7.85 6.39
C GLU A 346 -5.41 8.70 5.22
N THR A 347 -5.41 8.16 4.02
CA THR A 347 -4.89 8.77 2.79
C THR A 347 -5.77 8.47 1.59
N HIS A 348 -5.79 9.39 0.60
CA HIS A 348 -6.49 9.19 -0.68
C HIS A 348 -5.73 8.27 -1.64
N GLU A 349 -4.44 8.08 -1.41
CA GLU A 349 -3.58 7.30 -2.31
C GLU A 349 -2.42 6.67 -1.56
N ASP A 350 -2.05 5.46 -1.99
CA ASP A 350 -0.81 4.80 -1.58
C ASP A 350 -0.26 3.96 -2.73
N ASN A 351 1.02 4.13 -3.04
CA ASN A 351 1.70 3.41 -4.12
C ASN A 351 1.04 3.51 -5.51
N GLY A 352 0.19 4.51 -5.76
CA GLY A 352 -0.54 4.67 -7.02
C GLY A 352 -1.75 3.74 -7.20
N THR A 353 -2.15 3.01 -6.16
CA THR A 353 -3.20 1.98 -6.25
C THR A 353 -4.58 2.53 -6.65
N CYS A 354 -4.93 3.75 -6.21
CA CYS A 354 -6.19 4.37 -6.63
C CYS A 354 -6.14 4.85 -8.08
N GLY A 355 -5.01 5.43 -8.52
CA GLY A 355 -4.80 5.78 -9.93
C GLY A 355 -4.88 4.55 -10.84
N MET A 356 -4.22 3.45 -10.43
CA MET A 356 -4.31 2.15 -11.12
C MET A 356 -5.74 1.62 -11.17
N ALA A 357 -6.48 1.67 -10.04
CA ALA A 357 -7.85 1.19 -9.97
C ALA A 357 -8.81 2.02 -10.85
N ALA A 358 -8.63 3.34 -10.90
CA ALA A 358 -9.39 4.20 -11.78
C ALA A 358 -9.22 3.77 -13.25
N VAL A 359 -7.96 3.54 -13.68
CA VAL A 359 -7.65 3.06 -15.04
C VAL A 359 -8.20 1.67 -15.27
N LEU A 360 -8.02 0.72 -14.35
CA LEU A 360 -8.54 -0.64 -14.47
C LEU A 360 -10.05 -0.64 -14.65
N PHE A 361 -10.80 -0.01 -13.75
CA PHE A 361 -12.26 -0.01 -13.78
C PHE A 361 -12.78 0.70 -15.04
N ASN A 362 -12.10 1.74 -15.54
CA ASN A 362 -12.41 2.37 -16.81
C ASN A 362 -12.21 1.39 -17.99
N LEU A 363 -11.11 0.63 -18.03
CA LEU A 363 -10.82 -0.35 -19.08
C LEU A 363 -11.85 -1.47 -19.14
N ILE A 364 -12.33 -1.94 -17.98
CA ILE A 364 -13.33 -3.03 -17.92
C ILE A 364 -14.79 -2.53 -17.93
N GLY A 365 -15.02 -1.20 -18.04
CA GLY A 365 -16.36 -0.61 -18.19
C GLY A 365 -17.14 -0.41 -16.89
N GLU A 366 -16.48 -0.39 -15.75
CA GLU A 366 -17.09 -0.19 -14.42
C GLU A 366 -17.05 1.27 -13.97
N SER A 367 -17.99 2.07 -14.41
CA SER A 367 -18.01 3.53 -14.22
C SER A 367 -17.95 3.99 -12.77
N LYS A 368 -18.68 3.32 -11.85
CA LYS A 368 -18.69 3.71 -10.43
C LYS A 368 -17.31 3.58 -9.76
N GLY A 369 -16.61 2.47 -10.02
CA GLY A 369 -15.25 2.28 -9.52
C GLY A 369 -14.27 3.28 -10.14
N ALA A 370 -14.33 3.43 -11.47
CA ALA A 370 -13.49 4.37 -12.20
C ALA A 370 -13.67 5.82 -11.70
N GLU A 371 -14.89 6.27 -11.51
CA GLU A 371 -15.19 7.61 -11.00
C GLU A 371 -14.67 7.80 -9.56
N PHE A 372 -14.99 6.85 -8.66
CA PHE A 372 -14.58 6.96 -7.25
C PHE A 372 -13.07 7.06 -7.09
N PHE A 373 -12.33 6.16 -7.74
CA PHE A 373 -10.87 6.14 -7.62
C PHE A 373 -10.20 7.28 -8.40
N SER A 374 -10.79 7.77 -9.50
CA SER A 374 -10.31 8.97 -10.18
C SER A 374 -10.44 10.21 -9.29
N ARG A 375 -11.57 10.37 -8.58
CA ARG A 375 -11.77 11.46 -7.60
C ARG A 375 -10.76 11.37 -6.46
N LEU A 376 -10.48 10.18 -5.92
CA LEU A 376 -9.43 9.98 -4.92
C LEU A 376 -8.06 10.40 -5.48
N SER A 377 -7.78 10.06 -6.75
CA SER A 377 -6.53 10.47 -7.41
C SER A 377 -6.41 11.99 -7.55
N VAL A 378 -7.49 12.71 -7.84
CA VAL A 378 -7.50 14.19 -7.90
C VAL A 378 -7.27 14.78 -6.51
N ALA A 379 -7.92 14.23 -5.48
CA ALA A 379 -7.76 14.68 -4.10
C ALA A 379 -6.37 14.36 -3.52
N SER A 380 -5.62 13.42 -4.10
CA SER A 380 -4.29 13.07 -3.66
C SER A 380 -3.22 13.99 -4.28
N HIS A 381 -2.58 14.81 -3.45
CA HIS A 381 -1.49 15.70 -3.84
C HIS A 381 -0.56 15.98 -2.65
N GLY A 382 0.55 16.72 -2.86
CA GLY A 382 1.51 17.03 -1.81
C GLY A 382 2.09 15.74 -1.19
N SER A 383 2.12 15.68 0.13
CA SER A 383 2.71 14.56 0.88
C SER A 383 2.06 13.21 0.59
N GLU A 384 0.79 13.16 0.23
CA GLU A 384 0.13 11.90 -0.17
C GLU A 384 0.72 11.30 -1.45
N ARG A 385 1.14 12.14 -2.39
CA ARG A 385 1.82 11.70 -3.62
C ARG A 385 3.30 11.45 -3.42
N ASP A 386 3.90 12.12 -2.45
CA ASP A 386 5.33 12.05 -2.17
C ASP A 386 5.70 10.92 -1.21
N THR A 387 4.72 10.11 -0.79
CA THR A 387 4.90 8.98 0.12
C THR A 387 4.39 7.69 -0.51
N GLY A 388 4.69 6.56 0.11
CA GLY A 388 4.23 5.23 -0.26
C GLY A 388 5.07 4.18 0.41
N HIS A 389 4.49 3.00 0.63
CA HIS A 389 5.19 1.89 1.30
C HIS A 389 6.45 1.46 0.54
N THR A 390 6.42 1.52 -0.80
CA THR A 390 7.55 1.20 -1.67
C THR A 390 8.25 2.45 -2.24
N GLY A 391 8.09 3.60 -1.58
CA GLY A 391 8.48 4.90 -2.12
C GLY A 391 7.38 5.51 -2.99
N ASN A 392 7.65 6.67 -3.57
CA ASN A 392 6.62 7.43 -4.31
C ASN A 392 6.61 7.17 -5.82
N PHE A 393 7.51 6.33 -6.36
CA PHE A 393 7.65 6.14 -7.81
C PHE A 393 6.32 5.76 -8.49
N PHE A 394 5.67 4.69 -8.00
CA PHE A 394 4.39 4.25 -8.56
C PHE A 394 3.26 5.24 -8.29
N ASN A 395 3.34 5.95 -7.18
CA ASN A 395 2.38 6.99 -6.82
C ASN A 395 2.41 8.13 -7.84
N ILE A 396 3.59 8.53 -8.30
CA ILE A 396 3.77 9.56 -9.34
C ILE A 396 3.40 9.02 -10.73
N LEU A 397 3.84 7.80 -11.08
CA LEU A 397 3.53 7.17 -12.37
C LEU A 397 2.04 7.13 -12.66
N TRP A 398 1.23 6.69 -11.70
CA TRP A 398 -0.20 6.48 -11.87
C TRP A 398 -1.06 7.71 -11.52
N SER A 399 -0.42 8.82 -11.12
CA SER A 399 -1.14 10.06 -10.79
C SER A 399 -1.92 10.60 -11.98
N MET A 400 -1.23 10.97 -13.05
CA MET A 400 -1.88 11.59 -14.22
C MET A 400 -2.86 10.65 -14.92
N PRO A 401 -2.59 9.35 -15.16
CA PRO A 401 -3.59 8.43 -15.70
C PRO A 401 -4.89 8.37 -14.91
N GLY A 402 -4.79 8.38 -13.56
CA GLY A 402 -5.96 8.37 -12.67
C GLY A 402 -6.72 9.70 -12.68
N VAL A 403 -6.00 10.82 -12.57
CA VAL A 403 -6.57 12.18 -12.54
C VAL A 403 -7.26 12.52 -13.88
N ALA A 404 -6.64 12.15 -15.00
CA ALA A 404 -7.11 12.52 -16.34
C ALA A 404 -8.48 11.92 -16.69
N LEU A 405 -8.91 10.85 -16.04
CA LEU A 405 -10.25 10.29 -16.23
C LEU A 405 -11.35 11.27 -15.79
N SER A 406 -11.09 12.13 -14.80
CA SER A 406 -12.00 13.21 -14.37
C SER A 406 -11.97 14.44 -15.28
N GLY A 407 -11.13 14.45 -16.32
CA GLY A 407 -11.11 15.46 -17.39
C GLY A 407 -10.07 16.58 -17.23
N PRO A 408 -10.00 17.49 -18.23
CA PRO A 408 -8.98 18.53 -18.31
C PRO A 408 -8.99 19.54 -17.15
N ASN A 409 -10.17 19.86 -16.59
CA ASN A 409 -10.25 20.74 -15.42
C ASN A 409 -9.62 20.08 -14.18
N ALA A 410 -9.81 18.77 -14.01
CA ALA A 410 -9.20 18.02 -12.92
C ALA A 410 -7.67 17.97 -13.04
N THR A 411 -7.15 17.70 -14.25
CA THR A 411 -5.69 17.69 -14.48
C THR A 411 -5.09 19.07 -14.27
N GLY A 412 -5.74 20.14 -14.74
CA GLY A 412 -5.26 21.50 -14.55
C GLY A 412 -5.23 21.92 -13.09
N ALA A 413 -6.29 21.63 -12.33
CA ALA A 413 -6.33 21.91 -10.89
C ALA A 413 -5.24 21.14 -10.14
N TRP A 414 -5.04 19.85 -10.44
CA TRP A 414 -4.00 19.00 -9.84
C TRP A 414 -2.59 19.47 -10.22
N MET A 415 -2.37 19.85 -11.48
CA MET A 415 -1.10 20.44 -11.94
C MET A 415 -0.81 21.75 -11.22
N THR A 416 -1.80 22.63 -11.06
CA THR A 416 -1.64 23.89 -10.34
C THR A 416 -1.28 23.71 -8.88
N GLU A 417 -1.92 22.77 -8.19
CA GLU A 417 -1.67 22.52 -6.76
C GLU A 417 -0.33 21.82 -6.52
N PHE A 418 -0.03 20.78 -7.32
CA PHE A 418 1.09 19.89 -7.04
C PHE A 418 1.96 19.59 -8.27
N GLY A 419 1.37 19.12 -9.37
CA GLY A 419 2.12 18.48 -10.44
C GLY A 419 3.16 19.39 -11.12
N SER A 420 2.85 20.67 -11.33
CA SER A 420 3.73 21.58 -12.04
C SER A 420 5.08 21.76 -11.32
N TRP A 421 5.06 22.16 -10.07
CA TRP A 421 6.29 22.40 -9.32
C TRP A 421 7.07 21.10 -9.04
N TYR A 422 6.36 20.00 -8.81
CA TYR A 422 7.00 18.70 -8.52
C TYR A 422 7.69 18.13 -9.76
N PHE A 423 7.04 18.21 -10.93
CA PHE A 423 7.59 17.72 -12.19
C PHE A 423 8.74 18.61 -12.69
N ASP A 424 8.62 19.95 -12.55
CA ASP A 424 9.70 20.85 -12.90
C ASP A 424 10.93 20.68 -11.98
N LEU A 425 10.72 20.35 -10.69
CA LEU A 425 11.80 20.01 -9.76
C LEU A 425 12.48 18.68 -10.14
N ALA A 426 11.72 17.70 -10.62
CA ALA A 426 12.23 16.39 -11.03
C ALA A 426 12.97 16.42 -12.37
N ARG A 427 12.62 17.38 -13.26
CA ARG A 427 13.19 17.51 -14.60
C ARG A 427 14.59 18.08 -14.55
N ARG A 428 15.54 17.40 -15.18
CA ARG A 428 16.92 17.83 -15.29
C ARG A 428 17.14 18.80 -16.48
N TRP A 429 18.24 19.49 -16.46
CA TRP A 429 18.65 20.43 -17.49
C TRP A 429 18.81 19.79 -18.89
N ASP A 430 19.06 18.47 -18.96
CA ASP A 430 19.12 17.69 -20.18
C ASP A 430 17.76 17.10 -20.61
N ASN A 431 16.67 17.50 -19.95
CA ASN A 431 15.30 17.01 -20.13
C ASN A 431 15.06 15.53 -19.77
N SER A 432 15.97 14.89 -19.04
CA SER A 432 15.70 13.64 -18.35
C SER A 432 15.05 13.88 -17.00
N TYR A 433 14.58 12.82 -16.33
CA TYR A 433 13.96 12.90 -15.02
C TYR A 433 14.66 11.99 -14.03
N LEU A 434 14.75 12.43 -12.79
CA LEU A 434 15.20 11.63 -11.68
C LEU A 434 14.06 11.39 -10.68
N HIS A 435 14.11 10.26 -10.01
CA HIS A 435 13.26 9.98 -8.87
C HIS A 435 13.47 11.04 -7.77
N GLN A 436 12.37 11.56 -7.24
CA GLN A 436 12.37 12.70 -6.29
C GLN A 436 11.77 12.33 -4.94
N GLY A 437 11.65 11.13 -4.58
CA GLY A 437 11.15 10.75 -3.25
C GLY A 437 12.28 10.77 -2.22
N PRO A 438 11.97 11.04 -0.94
CA PRO A 438 12.90 10.76 0.14
C PRO A 438 13.17 9.26 0.23
N PRO A 439 14.35 8.84 0.73
CA PRO A 439 14.65 7.44 0.91
C PRO A 439 13.74 6.86 1.99
N GLU A 440 13.09 5.75 1.69
CA GLU A 440 12.38 5.00 2.71
C GLU A 440 13.42 4.29 3.61
N ASN A 441 13.40 4.59 4.90
CA ASN A 441 14.32 3.98 5.88
C ASN A 441 15.81 3.97 5.46
N GLU A 442 16.29 5.10 4.94
CA GLU A 442 17.68 5.25 4.44
C GLU A 442 17.97 4.45 3.16
N PHE A 443 16.98 3.81 2.56
CA PHE A 443 17.12 3.01 1.36
C PHE A 443 16.28 3.60 0.22
N ASP A 444 16.95 4.20 -0.76
CA ASP A 444 16.33 4.62 -2.02
C ASP A 444 16.29 3.42 -2.97
N SER A 445 15.16 2.70 -3.00
CA SER A 445 14.97 1.51 -3.82
C SER A 445 14.97 1.80 -5.32
N TYR A 446 14.79 3.07 -5.70
CA TYR A 446 14.76 3.51 -7.11
C TYR A 446 16.00 4.29 -7.52
N LYS A 447 17.01 4.33 -6.67
CA LYS A 447 18.29 4.94 -7.00
C LYS A 447 18.91 4.24 -8.21
N GLY A 448 19.17 5.02 -9.24
CA GLY A 448 19.71 4.51 -10.53
C GLY A 448 18.62 4.08 -11.53
N TRP A 449 17.33 4.16 -11.17
CA TRP A 449 16.26 4.03 -12.16
C TRP A 449 16.18 5.30 -13.02
N ASP A 450 16.04 5.10 -14.33
CA ASP A 450 15.70 6.20 -15.23
C ASP A 450 14.17 6.42 -15.21
N CYS A 451 13.75 7.46 -14.51
CA CYS A 451 12.34 7.79 -14.33
C CYS A 451 11.76 8.60 -15.50
N THR A 452 12.53 8.87 -16.56
CA THR A 452 12.10 9.75 -17.65
C THR A 452 10.79 9.30 -18.28
N GLY A 453 10.63 8.01 -18.58
CA GLY A 453 9.39 7.48 -19.15
C GLY A 453 8.18 7.68 -18.24
N CYS A 454 8.35 7.54 -16.93
CA CYS A 454 7.30 7.75 -15.94
C CYS A 454 6.68 9.17 -16.06
N TYR A 455 7.50 10.20 -16.10
CA TYR A 455 7.03 11.59 -16.20
C TYR A 455 6.53 11.95 -17.62
N LEU A 456 7.18 11.44 -18.67
CA LEU A 456 6.76 11.72 -20.05
C LEU A 456 5.39 11.13 -20.36
N LEU A 457 5.01 9.99 -19.76
CA LEU A 457 3.65 9.42 -19.89
C LEU A 457 2.58 10.40 -19.39
N ALA A 458 2.85 11.16 -18.31
CA ALA A 458 1.92 12.18 -17.85
C ALA A 458 1.72 13.29 -18.90
N TYR A 459 2.80 13.77 -19.52
CA TYR A 459 2.73 14.78 -20.58
C TYR A 459 2.17 14.25 -21.91
N ALA A 460 2.26 12.94 -22.15
CA ALA A 460 1.67 12.30 -23.35
C ALA A 460 0.16 12.05 -23.24
N THR A 461 -0.44 12.20 -22.06
CA THR A 461 -1.88 11.96 -21.82
C THR A 461 -2.80 12.67 -22.82
N PRO A 462 -2.59 13.96 -23.22
CA PRO A 462 -3.44 14.65 -24.18
C PRO A 462 -3.46 14.02 -25.58
N LEU A 463 -2.41 13.28 -25.92
CA LEU A 463 -2.29 12.65 -27.25
C LEU A 463 -3.20 11.43 -27.41
N LYS A 464 -3.65 10.82 -26.31
CA LYS A 464 -4.57 9.67 -26.27
C LYS A 464 -4.12 8.52 -27.19
N LYS A 465 -2.82 8.27 -27.27
CA LYS A 465 -2.26 7.22 -28.14
C LYS A 465 -2.35 5.82 -27.53
N LEU A 466 -2.35 5.74 -26.20
CA LEU A 466 -2.39 4.51 -25.42
C LEU A 466 -3.73 4.38 -24.69
N TYR A 467 -4.12 3.14 -24.38
CA TYR A 467 -5.32 2.88 -23.56
C TYR A 467 -5.18 3.46 -22.16
N ILE A 468 -4.00 3.33 -21.53
CA ILE A 468 -3.75 3.94 -20.22
C ILE A 468 -3.72 5.47 -20.23
N THR A 469 -3.57 6.10 -21.39
CA THR A 469 -3.64 7.56 -21.57
C THR A 469 -4.97 8.04 -22.18
N GLY A 470 -6.00 7.18 -22.22
CA GLY A 470 -7.35 7.57 -22.64
C GLY A 470 -7.66 7.38 -24.12
N LYS A 471 -6.97 6.49 -24.86
CA LYS A 471 -7.31 6.08 -26.22
C LYS A 471 -8.73 5.52 -26.30
N LYS A 472 -9.13 4.70 -25.33
CA LYS A 472 -10.51 4.26 -25.13
C LYS A 472 -11.25 5.32 -24.33
N ALA A 473 -12.37 5.81 -24.87
CA ALA A 473 -13.21 6.78 -24.18
C ALA A 473 -13.67 6.25 -22.82
N GLY A 474 -13.53 7.07 -21.80
CA GLY A 474 -13.92 6.72 -20.43
C GLY A 474 -15.42 6.96 -20.18
N SER A 475 -15.97 6.22 -19.21
CA SER A 475 -17.32 6.42 -18.69
C SER A 475 -17.35 7.35 -17.45
N VAL A 476 -16.20 7.89 -17.03
CA VAL A 476 -16.12 8.79 -15.88
C VAL A 476 -16.64 10.16 -16.29
N PRO A 477 -17.61 10.73 -15.54
CA PRO A 477 -18.08 12.08 -15.78
C PRO A 477 -16.94 13.09 -15.60
N GLN A 478 -16.78 13.98 -16.60
CA GLN A 478 -15.79 15.04 -16.47
C GLN A 478 -16.30 16.11 -15.50
N VAL A 479 -15.40 16.56 -14.61
CA VAL A 479 -15.73 17.59 -13.63
C VAL A 479 -15.53 18.98 -14.21
N ASP A 480 -16.37 19.93 -13.80
CA ASP A 480 -16.13 21.35 -14.06
C ASP A 480 -15.00 21.92 -13.17
N ALA A 481 -14.63 23.17 -13.41
CA ALA A 481 -13.55 23.80 -12.68
C ALA A 481 -13.84 23.94 -11.17
N ALA A 482 -15.09 24.18 -10.78
CA ALA A 482 -15.47 24.33 -9.38
C ALA A 482 -15.40 22.98 -8.64
N ALA A 483 -15.90 21.92 -9.26
CA ALA A 483 -15.84 20.56 -8.75
C ALA A 483 -14.39 20.06 -8.67
N ALA A 484 -13.56 20.34 -9.67
CA ALA A 484 -12.12 20.03 -9.63
C ALA A 484 -11.44 20.70 -8.45
N GLN A 485 -11.68 22.00 -8.24
CA GLN A 485 -11.13 22.74 -7.11
C GLN A 485 -11.63 22.21 -5.76
N SER A 486 -12.89 21.77 -5.67
CA SER A 486 -13.42 21.13 -4.46
C SER A 486 -12.67 19.84 -4.13
N LEU A 487 -12.36 19.00 -5.13
CA LEU A 487 -11.58 17.79 -4.93
C LEU A 487 -10.15 18.09 -4.45
N ILE A 488 -9.51 19.16 -4.96
CA ILE A 488 -8.20 19.62 -4.46
C ILE A 488 -8.29 20.03 -2.99
N VAL A 489 -9.33 20.77 -2.60
CA VAL A 489 -9.55 21.16 -1.20
C VAL A 489 -9.76 19.95 -0.29
N ASP A 490 -10.43 18.91 -0.77
CA ASP A 490 -10.60 17.64 -0.02
C ASP A 490 -9.26 16.95 0.29
N GLY A 491 -8.26 17.11 -0.57
CA GLY A 491 -6.91 16.57 -0.36
C GLY A 491 -6.04 17.33 0.64
N ARG A 492 -6.40 18.57 0.99
CA ARG A 492 -5.60 19.40 1.91
C ARG A 492 -5.60 18.86 3.33
N GLY A 493 -4.60 19.25 4.10
CA GLY A 493 -4.48 18.88 5.52
C GLY A 493 -3.87 17.49 5.76
N TRP A 494 -3.15 16.93 4.78
CA TRP A 494 -2.41 15.68 4.96
C TRP A 494 -0.99 15.87 5.48
N ASP A 495 -0.39 17.02 5.30
CA ASP A 495 0.95 17.32 5.79
C ASP A 495 1.08 17.06 7.29
N ASN A 496 2.25 16.60 7.76
CA ASN A 496 2.48 16.29 9.16
C ASN A 496 2.28 17.49 10.09
N LYS A 497 2.53 18.72 9.62
CA LYS A 497 2.25 19.94 10.36
C LYS A 497 0.81 20.39 10.20
N ASP A 498 0.27 20.31 9.00
CA ASP A 498 -1.06 20.82 8.66
C ASP A 498 -2.14 19.80 8.91
N ARG A 499 -1.80 18.51 9.00
CA ARG A 499 -2.72 17.39 9.18
C ARG A 499 -3.69 17.58 10.34
N ASN A 500 -3.19 18.06 11.48
CA ASN A 500 -4.02 18.35 12.65
C ASN A 500 -4.53 19.79 12.62
N SER A 501 -3.70 20.77 12.24
CA SER A 501 -4.07 22.18 12.29
C SER A 501 -5.17 22.56 11.29
N PHE A 502 -5.17 21.99 10.07
CA PHE A 502 -6.17 22.30 9.06
C PHE A 502 -7.60 21.96 9.53
N TYR A 503 -7.81 20.72 9.97
CA TYR A 503 -9.13 20.30 10.47
C TYR A 503 -9.42 20.82 11.88
N ASP A 504 -8.42 21.01 12.71
CA ASP A 504 -8.59 21.56 14.06
C ASP A 504 -9.00 23.04 14.05
N ALA A 505 -8.69 23.78 12.99
CA ALA A 505 -9.12 25.16 12.79
C ALA A 505 -10.61 25.31 12.39
N LEU A 506 -11.25 24.22 11.90
CA LEU A 506 -12.66 24.25 11.47
C LEU A 506 -13.61 24.31 12.68
N SER A 507 -14.80 24.92 12.53
CA SER A 507 -15.85 24.90 13.55
C SER A 507 -16.49 23.51 13.69
N ASN A 508 -17.31 23.27 14.72
CA ASN A 508 -18.05 22.01 14.85
C ASN A 508 -19.01 21.78 13.68
N GLU A 509 -19.66 22.82 13.22
CA GLU A 509 -20.61 22.81 12.10
C GLU A 509 -19.88 22.44 10.80
N GLN A 510 -18.71 23.03 10.57
CA GLN A 510 -17.88 22.71 9.41
C GLN A 510 -17.36 21.26 9.46
N LEU A 511 -17.00 20.76 10.64
CA LEU A 511 -16.58 19.36 10.80
C LEU A 511 -17.75 18.39 10.58
N LEU A 512 -18.96 18.72 11.08
CA LEU A 512 -20.18 17.92 10.85
C LEU A 512 -20.54 17.89 9.35
N GLU A 513 -20.37 19.01 8.63
CA GLU A 513 -20.55 19.03 7.19
C GLU A 513 -19.51 18.15 6.48
N ARG A 514 -18.25 18.22 6.89
CA ARG A 514 -17.18 17.34 6.36
C ARG A 514 -17.43 15.86 6.63
N LEU A 515 -18.13 15.49 7.68
CA LEU A 515 -18.55 14.10 7.92
C LEU A 515 -19.59 13.60 6.89
N ARG A 516 -20.22 14.48 6.13
CA ARG A 516 -21.15 14.14 5.04
C ARG A 516 -20.45 13.96 3.68
N SER A 517 -19.13 14.17 3.65
CA SER A 517 -18.33 14.11 2.41
C SER A 517 -18.42 12.75 1.72
N TRP A 518 -18.37 12.75 0.41
CA TRP A 518 -18.19 11.56 -0.43
C TRP A 518 -16.88 10.83 -0.12
N SER A 519 -15.82 11.57 0.29
CA SER A 519 -14.49 11.02 0.59
C SER A 519 -14.43 10.40 2.00
N PRO A 520 -14.17 9.10 2.12
CA PRO A 520 -13.93 8.44 3.41
C PRO A 520 -12.78 9.07 4.21
N VAL A 521 -11.77 9.60 3.51
CA VAL A 521 -10.59 10.25 4.10
C VAL A 521 -10.95 11.59 4.73
N VAL A 522 -11.78 12.39 4.04
CA VAL A 522 -12.28 13.65 4.59
C VAL A 522 -13.14 13.39 5.83
N ARG A 523 -14.01 12.38 5.79
CA ARG A 523 -14.83 11.97 6.95
C ARG A 523 -13.94 11.56 8.12
N GLU A 524 -12.89 10.78 7.89
CA GLU A 524 -11.94 10.34 8.92
C GLU A 524 -11.22 11.51 9.59
N ARG A 525 -10.68 12.43 8.78
CA ARG A 525 -9.99 13.64 9.31
C ARG A 525 -10.92 14.53 10.12
N ALA A 526 -12.15 14.71 9.67
CA ALA A 526 -13.17 15.46 10.40
C ALA A 526 -13.55 14.77 11.71
N ALA A 527 -13.72 13.44 11.70
CA ALA A 527 -14.00 12.62 12.88
C ALA A 527 -12.88 12.70 13.91
N MET A 528 -11.62 12.61 13.47
CA MET A 528 -10.44 12.77 14.34
C MET A 528 -10.42 14.14 15.02
N ALA A 529 -10.70 15.21 14.27
CA ALA A 529 -10.74 16.57 14.80
C ALA A 529 -11.87 16.72 15.85
N LEU A 530 -13.07 16.20 15.57
CA LEU A 530 -14.16 16.16 16.54
C LEU A 530 -13.78 15.35 17.79
N GLY A 531 -13.12 14.21 17.62
CA GLY A 531 -12.66 13.36 18.70
C GLY A 531 -11.73 14.06 19.71
N ARG A 532 -10.93 15.02 19.23
CA ARG A 532 -10.04 15.84 20.09
C ARG A 532 -10.78 16.92 20.89
N ARG A 533 -11.99 17.29 20.50
CA ARG A 533 -12.77 18.37 21.15
C ARG A 533 -13.53 17.89 22.36
N LYS A 534 -13.40 18.59 23.49
CA LYS A 534 -14.14 18.27 24.71
C LYS A 534 -15.66 18.40 24.51
N ASN A 535 -16.11 19.39 23.75
CA ASN A 535 -17.51 19.74 23.52
C ASN A 535 -18.03 19.28 22.16
N ALA A 536 -17.55 18.16 21.65
CA ALA A 536 -18.06 17.62 20.39
C ALA A 536 -19.54 17.22 20.54
N PRO A 537 -20.43 17.65 19.63
CA PRO A 537 -21.86 17.38 19.74
C PRO A 537 -22.16 15.93 19.32
N VAL A 538 -22.92 15.20 20.16
CA VAL A 538 -23.35 13.81 19.87
C VAL A 538 -24.71 13.79 19.17
N ALA A 539 -25.65 14.68 19.53
CA ALA A 539 -27.00 14.69 18.97
C ALA A 539 -27.02 14.79 17.42
N PRO A 540 -26.27 15.69 16.77
CA PRO A 540 -26.22 15.73 15.32
C PRO A 540 -25.69 14.43 14.68
N LEU A 541 -24.79 13.71 15.34
CA LEU A 541 -24.31 12.40 14.85
C LEU A 541 -25.41 11.34 14.92
N ILE A 542 -26.26 11.36 15.95
CA ILE A 542 -27.43 10.49 16.05
C ILE A 542 -28.44 10.79 14.93
N GLU A 543 -28.68 12.07 14.62
CA GLU A 543 -29.52 12.49 13.49
C GLU A 543 -28.92 11.99 12.15
N MET A 544 -27.60 12.13 11.97
CA MET A 544 -26.92 11.67 10.77
C MET A 544 -27.01 10.15 10.56
N LEU A 545 -27.11 9.33 11.61
CA LEU A 545 -27.34 7.88 11.48
C LEU A 545 -28.68 7.57 10.79
N ASN A 546 -29.66 8.47 10.83
CA ASN A 546 -30.97 8.36 10.19
C ASN A 546 -31.04 9.08 8.83
N SER A 547 -29.95 9.67 8.33
CA SER A 547 -29.90 10.35 7.05
C SER A 547 -30.23 9.41 5.87
N SER A 548 -30.80 9.94 4.80
CA SER A 548 -30.97 9.22 3.53
C SER A 548 -29.61 8.95 2.83
N SER A 549 -28.59 9.78 3.09
CA SER A 549 -27.23 9.62 2.58
C SER A 549 -26.44 8.55 3.33
N LEU A 550 -25.94 7.53 2.64
CA LEU A 550 -25.02 6.54 3.21
C LEU A 550 -23.72 7.19 3.69
N ASP A 551 -23.18 8.17 2.95
CA ASP A 551 -21.95 8.87 3.33
C ASP A 551 -22.10 9.58 4.66
N ALA A 552 -23.24 10.25 4.89
CA ALA A 552 -23.55 10.87 6.17
C ALA A 552 -23.64 9.84 7.31
N ARG A 553 -24.26 8.68 7.07
CA ARG A 553 -24.32 7.58 8.06
C ARG A 553 -22.93 7.02 8.39
N TYR A 554 -22.09 6.82 7.37
CA TYR A 554 -20.70 6.41 7.58
C TYR A 554 -19.93 7.45 8.40
N GLY A 555 -20.08 8.74 8.06
CA GLY A 555 -19.42 9.81 8.80
C GLY A 555 -19.88 9.90 10.25
N ALA A 556 -21.17 9.66 10.52
CA ALA A 556 -21.68 9.57 11.90
C ALA A 556 -21.00 8.44 12.68
N CYS A 557 -20.89 7.24 12.09
CA CYS A 557 -20.19 6.13 12.72
C CYS A 557 -18.71 6.47 12.97
N GLN A 558 -18.02 7.07 11.98
CA GLN A 558 -16.63 7.51 12.13
C GLN A 558 -16.47 8.55 13.25
N GLY A 559 -17.35 9.55 13.32
CA GLY A 559 -17.38 10.53 14.42
C GLY A 559 -17.52 9.86 15.77
N LEU A 560 -18.44 8.91 15.91
CA LEU A 560 -18.68 8.17 17.15
C LEU A 560 -17.52 7.27 17.57
N ILE A 561 -16.78 6.69 16.61
CA ILE A 561 -15.54 5.94 16.87
C ILE A 561 -14.53 6.82 17.61
N PHE A 562 -14.31 8.05 17.16
CA PHE A 562 -13.34 8.96 17.79
C PHE A 562 -13.87 9.64 19.06
N LEU A 563 -15.17 9.74 19.23
CA LEU A 563 -15.78 10.17 20.49
C LEU A 563 -15.63 9.13 21.60
N ARG A 564 -15.50 7.84 21.25
CA ARG A 564 -15.36 6.74 22.21
C ARG A 564 -16.50 6.75 23.25
N GLY A 565 -16.21 6.56 24.53
CA GLY A 565 -17.21 6.55 25.60
C GLY A 565 -18.15 7.76 25.64
N ARG A 566 -17.75 8.92 25.11
CA ARG A 566 -18.62 10.11 24.97
C ARG A 566 -19.77 9.88 23.98
N GLY A 567 -19.63 8.93 23.06
CA GLY A 567 -20.67 8.50 22.14
C GLY A 567 -21.75 7.61 22.77
N ALA A 568 -21.70 7.31 24.07
CA ALA A 568 -22.66 6.45 24.76
C ALA A 568 -24.17 6.79 24.50
N PRO A 569 -24.60 8.07 24.34
CA PRO A 569 -25.98 8.38 23.98
C PRO A 569 -26.43 7.84 22.62
N ALA A 570 -25.50 7.48 21.72
CA ALA A 570 -25.81 6.96 20.39
C ALA A 570 -25.94 5.42 20.33
N VAL A 571 -25.73 4.70 21.45
CA VAL A 571 -25.71 3.22 21.46
C VAL A 571 -26.98 2.60 20.89
N ASP A 572 -28.18 3.11 21.28
CA ASP A 572 -29.46 2.57 20.77
C ASP A 572 -29.64 2.81 19.26
N ALA A 573 -29.18 3.97 18.75
CA ALA A 573 -29.22 4.27 17.32
C ALA A 573 -28.23 3.38 16.54
N LEU A 574 -27.03 3.14 17.08
CA LEU A 574 -26.05 2.23 16.49
C LEU A 574 -26.54 0.78 16.47
N GLN A 575 -27.21 0.31 17.55
CA GLN A 575 -27.80 -1.03 17.56
C GLN A 575 -28.89 -1.18 16.49
N LYS A 576 -29.73 -0.18 16.25
CA LYS A 576 -30.69 -0.17 15.13
C LYS A 576 -29.96 -0.22 13.78
N THR A 577 -28.82 0.47 13.67
CA THR A 577 -28.00 0.50 12.45
C THR A 577 -27.38 -0.88 12.12
N LEU A 578 -27.15 -1.75 13.11
CA LEU A 578 -26.69 -3.13 12.87
C LEU A 578 -27.68 -3.97 12.05
N ALA A 579 -28.96 -3.61 11.97
CA ALA A 579 -29.96 -4.26 11.13
C ALA A 579 -30.07 -3.69 9.71
N HIS A 580 -29.23 -2.71 9.34
CA HIS A 580 -29.28 -2.09 8.02
C HIS A 580 -28.85 -3.06 6.91
N GLN A 581 -29.44 -2.94 5.71
CA GLN A 581 -29.11 -3.82 4.56
C GLN A 581 -27.67 -3.62 4.05
N ASP A 582 -27.09 -2.43 4.19
CA ASP A 582 -25.73 -2.15 3.76
C ASP A 582 -24.71 -2.80 4.71
N LEU A 583 -23.90 -3.71 4.18
CA LEU A 583 -22.90 -4.48 4.91
C LEU A 583 -21.87 -3.56 5.59
N TRP A 584 -21.36 -2.56 4.85
CA TRP A 584 -20.31 -1.69 5.37
C TRP A 584 -20.80 -0.80 6.49
N LEU A 585 -22.06 -0.34 6.42
CA LEU A 585 -22.68 0.43 7.51
C LEU A 585 -22.84 -0.40 8.78
N ARG A 586 -23.25 -1.68 8.66
CA ARG A 586 -23.30 -2.59 9.83
C ARG A 586 -21.93 -2.73 10.48
N ILE A 587 -20.88 -2.90 9.66
CA ILE A 587 -19.50 -3.01 10.14
C ILE A 587 -19.09 -1.72 10.87
N LYS A 588 -19.34 -0.55 10.27
CA LYS A 588 -19.00 0.75 10.90
C LYS A 588 -19.76 1.02 12.18
N ALA A 589 -21.03 0.59 12.27
CA ALA A 589 -21.79 0.64 13.51
C ALA A 589 -21.20 -0.27 14.60
N ALA A 590 -20.77 -1.48 14.25
CA ALA A 590 -20.11 -2.41 15.17
C ALA A 590 -18.76 -1.84 15.68
N GLU A 591 -17.95 -1.26 14.79
CA GLU A 591 -16.71 -0.57 15.18
C GLU A 591 -16.96 0.61 16.14
N ALA A 592 -18.03 1.39 15.88
CA ALA A 592 -18.42 2.49 16.75
C ALA A 592 -18.87 2.00 18.14
N LEU A 593 -19.66 0.93 18.20
CA LEU A 593 -20.05 0.30 19.47
C LEU A 593 -18.84 -0.23 20.25
N ALA A 594 -17.90 -0.87 19.55
CA ALA A 594 -16.64 -1.34 20.16
C ALA A 594 -15.79 -0.18 20.71
N ALA A 595 -15.69 0.93 19.96
CA ALA A 595 -14.96 2.11 20.39
C ALA A 595 -15.61 2.83 21.59
N ILE A 596 -16.94 2.81 21.68
CA ILE A 596 -17.69 3.32 22.85
C ILE A 596 -17.39 2.47 24.09
N GLY A 597 -17.23 1.16 23.93
CA GLY A 597 -16.82 0.26 25.01
C GLY A 597 -17.94 -0.10 26.01
N ALA A 598 -17.67 -0.03 27.32
CA ALA A 598 -18.55 -0.51 28.38
C ALA A 598 -20.03 -0.07 28.26
N PRO A 599 -20.39 1.19 27.92
CA PRO A 599 -21.78 1.60 27.73
C PRO A 599 -22.51 0.83 26.61
N ALA A 600 -21.77 0.24 25.67
CA ALA A 600 -22.31 -0.49 24.52
C ALA A 600 -22.41 -2.01 24.75
N THR A 601 -22.07 -2.54 25.94
CA THR A 601 -22.05 -3.98 26.24
C THR A 601 -23.38 -4.68 25.93
N LYS A 602 -24.52 -3.97 26.06
CA LYS A 602 -25.84 -4.49 25.69
C LYS A 602 -25.99 -4.89 24.22
N ALA A 603 -25.10 -4.43 23.33
CA ALA A 603 -25.08 -4.79 21.92
C ALA A 603 -24.35 -6.13 21.65
N VAL A 604 -23.60 -6.67 22.61
CA VAL A 604 -22.80 -7.90 22.43
C VAL A 604 -23.64 -9.08 21.95
N PRO A 605 -24.84 -9.39 22.48
CA PRO A 605 -25.65 -10.50 21.98
C PRO A 605 -25.96 -10.38 20.48
N GLN A 606 -26.36 -9.19 20.02
CA GLN A 606 -26.65 -8.94 18.61
C GLN A 606 -25.40 -9.02 17.71
N LEU A 607 -24.24 -8.58 18.20
CA LEU A 607 -22.98 -8.68 17.48
C LEU A 607 -22.51 -10.13 17.35
N LEU A 608 -22.69 -10.96 18.38
CA LEU A 608 -22.39 -12.41 18.33
C LEU A 608 -23.33 -13.12 17.36
N GLU A 609 -24.62 -12.76 17.34
CA GLU A 609 -25.58 -13.28 16.38
C GLU A 609 -25.17 -12.94 14.92
N LEU A 610 -24.84 -11.68 14.66
CA LEU A 610 -24.34 -11.23 13.34
C LEU A 610 -23.04 -11.91 12.94
N LEU A 611 -22.12 -12.13 13.87
CA LEU A 611 -20.88 -12.86 13.59
C LEU A 611 -21.17 -14.34 13.22
N ALA A 612 -22.17 -14.94 13.83
CA ALA A 612 -22.58 -16.31 13.56
C ALA A 612 -23.31 -16.49 12.20
N GLN A 613 -23.86 -15.41 11.64
CA GLN A 613 -24.57 -15.42 10.36
C GLN A 613 -23.60 -15.42 9.19
N VAL A 614 -23.68 -16.44 8.32
CA VAL A 614 -22.84 -16.57 7.11
C VAL A 614 -23.73 -16.38 5.88
N ASP A 615 -23.44 -15.33 5.09
CA ASP A 615 -24.14 -15.03 3.83
C ASP A 615 -23.16 -15.17 2.65
N VAL A 616 -22.96 -16.40 2.20
CA VAL A 616 -22.02 -16.68 1.08
C VAL A 616 -22.44 -15.99 -0.22
N LYS A 617 -23.73 -15.69 -0.41
CA LYS A 617 -24.24 -15.05 -1.62
C LYS A 617 -23.86 -13.57 -1.69
N ASN A 618 -24.11 -12.82 -0.61
CA ASN A 618 -23.92 -11.36 -0.60
C ASN A 618 -22.59 -10.94 0.04
N ASP A 619 -21.98 -11.81 0.85
CA ASP A 619 -20.68 -11.61 1.48
C ASP A 619 -19.79 -12.86 1.33
N PRO A 620 -19.39 -13.21 0.09
CA PRO A 620 -18.67 -14.44 -0.19
C PRO A 620 -17.28 -14.54 0.47
N ARG A 621 -16.70 -13.41 0.89
CA ARG A 621 -15.42 -13.33 1.61
C ARG A 621 -15.60 -13.27 3.12
N GLY A 622 -16.83 -13.27 3.65
CA GLY A 622 -17.11 -13.16 5.07
C GLY A 622 -16.56 -11.87 5.69
N MET A 623 -16.74 -10.73 5.00
CA MET A 623 -16.28 -9.43 5.51
C MET A 623 -17.00 -9.03 6.79
N GLN A 624 -18.28 -9.40 6.95
CA GLN A 624 -19.00 -9.21 8.22
C GLN A 624 -18.30 -9.96 9.36
N GLN A 625 -18.01 -11.25 9.18
CA GLN A 625 -17.29 -12.07 10.17
C GLN A 625 -15.91 -11.49 10.48
N ARG A 626 -15.18 -11.09 9.42
CA ARG A 626 -13.84 -10.50 9.55
C ARG A 626 -13.83 -9.27 10.46
N TYR A 627 -14.66 -8.28 10.16
CA TYR A 627 -14.65 -7.02 10.90
C TYR A 627 -15.34 -7.12 12.28
N LEU A 628 -16.36 -7.95 12.41
CA LEU A 628 -16.95 -8.24 13.71
C LEU A 628 -15.98 -8.98 14.65
N SER A 629 -15.14 -9.88 14.11
CA SER A 629 -14.08 -10.52 14.90
C SER A 629 -13.10 -9.48 15.47
N PHE A 630 -12.72 -8.48 14.69
CA PHE A 630 -11.90 -7.38 15.19
C PHE A 630 -12.63 -6.57 16.27
N ALA A 631 -13.86 -6.14 16.00
CA ALA A 631 -14.65 -5.35 16.95
C ALA A 631 -14.90 -6.06 18.29
N LEU A 632 -15.06 -7.38 18.27
CA LEU A 632 -15.34 -8.18 19.47
C LEU A 632 -14.07 -8.66 20.17
N PHE A 633 -13.13 -9.26 19.45
CA PHE A 633 -12.08 -10.11 20.03
C PHE A 633 -10.67 -9.53 19.99
N GLU A 634 -10.41 -8.45 19.27
CA GLU A 634 -9.13 -7.75 19.43
C GLU A 634 -8.91 -7.33 20.90
N ARG A 635 -7.67 -7.13 21.29
CA ARG A 635 -7.28 -6.75 22.67
C ARG A 635 -8.11 -5.56 23.22
N ASN A 636 -8.45 -4.62 22.37
CA ASN A 636 -9.27 -3.45 22.70
C ASN A 636 -10.73 -3.58 22.24
N GLY A 637 -11.10 -4.74 21.69
CA GLY A 637 -12.47 -5.08 21.33
C GLY A 637 -13.33 -5.33 22.57
N MET A 638 -14.63 -5.42 22.36
CA MET A 638 -15.62 -5.51 23.46
C MET A 638 -15.40 -6.72 24.38
N LEU A 639 -14.90 -7.83 23.86
CA LEU A 639 -14.69 -9.11 24.55
C LEU A 639 -13.21 -9.52 24.64
N GLY A 640 -12.29 -8.72 24.13
CA GLY A 640 -10.87 -9.07 24.06
C GLY A 640 -10.16 -9.19 25.41
N ARG A 641 -10.78 -8.69 26.49
CA ARG A 641 -10.23 -8.69 27.86
C ARG A 641 -11.03 -9.49 28.87
N SER A 642 -12.31 -9.76 28.60
CA SER A 642 -13.19 -10.53 29.50
C SER A 642 -14.37 -11.09 28.74
N LEU A 643 -14.82 -12.27 29.14
CA LEU A 643 -16.03 -12.96 28.67
C LEU A 643 -17.09 -13.03 29.79
N GLU A 644 -16.96 -12.22 30.82
CA GLU A 644 -17.92 -12.18 31.92
C GLU A 644 -19.31 -11.78 31.42
N GLY A 645 -20.36 -12.49 31.85
CA GLY A 645 -21.75 -12.24 31.46
C GLY A 645 -22.11 -12.59 30.02
N VAL A 646 -21.19 -13.14 29.23
CA VAL A 646 -21.42 -13.53 27.83
C VAL A 646 -22.11 -14.88 27.75
N ASP A 647 -23.21 -14.96 26.99
CA ASP A 647 -23.91 -16.22 26.71
C ASP A 647 -22.98 -17.19 25.94
N ARG A 648 -22.67 -18.34 26.53
CA ARG A 648 -21.73 -19.31 25.98
C ARG A 648 -22.23 -19.97 24.69
N PRO A 649 -23.48 -20.43 24.56
CA PRO A 649 -24.04 -20.92 23.31
C PRO A 649 -23.90 -19.95 22.13
N ALA A 650 -24.22 -18.66 22.33
CA ALA A 650 -24.05 -17.63 21.31
C ALA A 650 -22.57 -17.38 20.95
N LEU A 651 -21.69 -17.33 21.97
CA LEU A 651 -20.26 -17.20 21.79
C LEU A 651 -19.68 -18.37 20.95
N TYR A 652 -20.07 -19.60 21.26
CA TYR A 652 -19.56 -20.77 20.52
C TYR A 652 -19.99 -20.79 19.06
N LYS A 653 -21.23 -20.36 18.75
CA LYS A 653 -21.70 -20.21 17.35
C LYS A 653 -20.86 -19.16 16.62
N ALA A 654 -20.66 -18.01 17.24
CA ALA A 654 -19.88 -16.89 16.69
C ALA A 654 -18.40 -17.28 16.45
N VAL A 655 -17.76 -17.92 17.44
CA VAL A 655 -16.37 -18.39 17.35
C VAL A 655 -16.20 -19.41 16.23
N ARG A 656 -17.11 -20.39 16.11
CA ARG A 656 -17.06 -21.39 15.02
C ARG A 656 -17.18 -20.73 13.64
N ALA A 657 -18.02 -19.73 13.48
CA ALA A 657 -18.15 -18.96 12.23
C ALA A 657 -16.89 -18.13 11.95
N GLY A 658 -16.38 -17.43 12.95
CA GLY A 658 -15.17 -16.61 12.82
C GLY A 658 -13.91 -17.44 12.49
N LEU A 659 -13.74 -18.63 13.09
CA LEU A 659 -12.62 -19.54 12.80
C LEU A 659 -12.65 -20.08 11.36
N LYS A 660 -13.80 -20.06 10.68
CA LYS A 660 -13.93 -20.43 9.25
C LYS A 660 -13.65 -19.28 8.29
N ASN A 661 -13.41 -18.06 8.79
CA ASN A 661 -13.11 -16.94 7.91
C ASN A 661 -11.81 -17.16 7.12
N GLU A 662 -11.77 -16.74 5.86
CA GLU A 662 -10.58 -16.87 5.01
C GLU A 662 -9.42 -15.96 5.48
N ASP A 663 -9.71 -14.87 6.19
CA ASP A 663 -8.69 -13.97 6.71
C ASP A 663 -8.05 -14.52 7.99
N GLY A 664 -6.78 -14.88 7.89
CA GLY A 664 -6.00 -15.37 9.03
C GLY A 664 -5.91 -14.38 10.20
N ARG A 665 -5.93 -13.05 9.93
CA ARG A 665 -5.89 -12.03 11.00
C ARG A 665 -7.19 -12.01 11.79
N ALA A 666 -8.33 -12.07 11.13
CA ALA A 666 -9.63 -12.17 11.80
C ALA A 666 -9.70 -13.41 12.68
N ARG A 667 -9.25 -14.55 12.15
CA ARG A 667 -9.11 -15.77 12.96
C ARG A 667 -8.18 -15.57 14.15
N GLY A 668 -7.05 -14.86 13.94
CA GLY A 668 -6.06 -14.56 14.98
C GLY A 668 -6.64 -13.84 16.20
N THR A 669 -7.65 -12.98 16.02
CA THR A 669 -8.29 -12.29 17.16
C THR A 669 -9.00 -13.25 18.12
N ILE A 670 -9.51 -14.36 17.59
CA ILE A 670 -10.27 -15.37 18.35
C ILE A 670 -9.37 -16.11 19.37
N GLY A 671 -8.06 -16.13 19.18
CA GLY A 671 -7.11 -16.65 20.18
C GLY A 671 -7.25 -15.98 21.55
N SER A 672 -7.74 -14.73 21.62
CA SER A 672 -8.06 -14.08 22.88
C SER A 672 -9.14 -14.81 23.67
N VAL A 673 -10.12 -15.41 22.99
CA VAL A 673 -11.21 -16.18 23.61
C VAL A 673 -10.66 -17.39 24.34
N TYR A 674 -9.66 -18.09 23.75
CA TYR A 674 -9.05 -19.29 24.36
C TYR A 674 -8.50 -19.05 25.76
N ARG A 675 -7.98 -17.85 26.02
CA ARG A 675 -7.37 -17.46 27.31
C ARG A 675 -8.39 -17.20 28.44
N HIS A 676 -9.65 -17.00 28.08
CA HIS A 676 -10.73 -16.64 29.02
C HIS A 676 -11.72 -17.78 29.27
N LEU A 677 -11.49 -18.95 28.66
CA LEU A 677 -12.35 -20.13 28.83
C LEU A 677 -11.60 -21.21 29.64
N SER A 678 -12.30 -21.86 30.54
CA SER A 678 -11.85 -23.09 31.19
C SER A 678 -11.80 -24.24 30.19
N PHE A 679 -11.13 -25.34 30.51
CA PHE A 679 -11.05 -26.49 29.62
C PHE A 679 -12.43 -27.05 29.28
N ASP A 680 -13.36 -27.16 30.27
CA ASP A 680 -14.72 -27.64 30.03
C ASP A 680 -15.49 -26.74 29.06
N GLU A 681 -15.28 -25.42 29.13
CA GLU A 681 -15.88 -24.47 28.18
C GLU A 681 -15.25 -24.52 26.80
N ILE A 682 -13.98 -24.93 26.68
CA ILE A 682 -13.27 -25.08 25.40
C ILE A 682 -13.63 -26.39 24.67
N LYS A 683 -13.96 -27.46 25.37
CA LYS A 683 -14.28 -28.76 24.78
C LYS A 683 -15.23 -28.67 23.56
N PRO A 684 -16.34 -27.92 23.59
CA PRO A 684 -17.24 -27.81 22.44
C PRO A 684 -16.60 -27.13 21.21
N LEU A 685 -15.48 -26.42 21.37
CA LEU A 685 -14.76 -25.69 20.30
C LEU A 685 -13.59 -26.49 19.74
N LEU A 686 -13.10 -27.56 20.40
CA LEU A 686 -11.92 -28.32 19.99
C LEU A 686 -11.92 -28.74 18.51
N PRO A 687 -13.05 -29.22 17.93
CA PRO A 687 -13.09 -29.59 16.52
C PRO A 687 -12.80 -28.37 15.60
N ALA A 688 -13.41 -27.23 15.91
CA ALA A 688 -13.23 -26.00 15.12
C ALA A 688 -11.81 -25.40 15.30
N ILE A 689 -11.24 -25.50 16.50
CA ILE A 689 -9.86 -25.09 16.79
C ILE A 689 -8.87 -25.92 16.00
N HIS A 690 -9.04 -27.26 16.00
CA HIS A 690 -8.20 -28.18 15.22
C HIS A 690 -8.32 -27.88 13.71
N GLU A 691 -9.54 -27.70 13.19
CA GLU A 691 -9.77 -27.33 11.78
C GLU A 691 -9.06 -26.02 11.41
N ALA A 692 -9.10 -25.01 12.28
CA ALA A 692 -8.49 -23.70 12.04
C ALA A 692 -6.94 -23.75 11.90
N ILE A 693 -6.27 -24.76 12.47
CA ILE A 693 -4.82 -24.97 12.35
C ILE A 693 -4.43 -25.26 10.90
N VAL A 694 -5.24 -26.05 10.19
CA VAL A 694 -4.94 -26.53 8.84
C VAL A 694 -5.64 -25.71 7.75
N GLN A 695 -6.60 -24.87 8.13
CA GLN A 695 -7.37 -24.07 7.19
C GLN A 695 -6.49 -23.08 6.43
N PRO A 696 -6.57 -22.99 5.08
CA PRO A 696 -5.83 -22.03 4.27
C PRO A 696 -6.15 -20.58 4.63
N ALA A 697 -5.18 -19.69 4.40
CA ALA A 697 -5.35 -18.23 4.44
C ALA A 697 -4.94 -17.67 3.07
N PRO A 698 -5.84 -17.67 2.09
CA PRO A 698 -5.47 -17.40 0.68
C PRO A 698 -4.96 -15.98 0.41
N SER A 699 -5.25 -15.00 1.27
CA SER A 699 -4.64 -13.67 1.19
C SER A 699 -3.16 -13.67 1.59
N GLY A 700 -2.71 -14.70 2.32
CA GLY A 700 -1.34 -14.89 2.79
C GLY A 700 -1.31 -15.83 3.98
N GLU A 701 -0.58 -16.92 3.82
CA GLU A 701 -0.48 -17.96 4.86
C GLU A 701 0.08 -17.42 6.18
N MET A 702 0.97 -16.41 6.12
CA MET A 702 1.53 -15.78 7.31
C MET A 702 0.49 -15.15 8.23
N PHE A 703 -0.64 -14.72 7.71
CA PHE A 703 -1.68 -14.04 8.50
C PHE A 703 -2.42 -14.99 9.44
N ALA A 704 -2.36 -16.29 9.18
CA ALA A 704 -2.97 -17.31 10.04
C ALA A 704 -1.97 -17.93 11.04
N ASP A 705 -0.70 -17.54 11.01
CA ASP A 705 0.31 -18.17 11.87
C ASP A 705 -0.04 -18.04 13.37
N THR A 706 -0.57 -16.89 13.79
CA THR A 706 -0.97 -16.65 15.18
C THR A 706 -2.03 -17.65 15.65
N ILE A 707 -3.15 -17.78 14.94
CA ILE A 707 -4.24 -18.68 15.36
C ILE A 707 -3.82 -20.14 15.30
N ARG A 708 -2.94 -20.51 14.35
CA ARG A 708 -2.41 -21.87 14.24
C ARG A 708 -1.53 -22.24 15.43
N VAL A 709 -0.59 -21.36 15.78
CA VAL A 709 0.31 -21.59 16.93
C VAL A 709 -0.48 -21.55 18.24
N GLU A 710 -1.41 -20.63 18.43
CA GLU A 710 -2.26 -20.57 19.62
C GLU A 710 -3.15 -21.82 19.75
N GLY A 711 -3.72 -22.30 18.64
CA GLY A 711 -4.48 -23.55 18.61
C GLY A 711 -3.62 -24.75 18.99
N LEU A 712 -2.43 -24.88 18.39
CA LEU A 712 -1.49 -25.98 18.71
C LEU A 712 -1.04 -25.93 20.18
N ARG A 713 -0.76 -24.75 20.71
CA ARG A 713 -0.38 -24.57 22.14
C ARG A 713 -1.51 -25.00 23.06
N LEU A 714 -2.76 -24.64 22.71
CA LEU A 714 -3.95 -25.06 23.48
C LEU A 714 -4.14 -26.57 23.45
N LEU A 715 -4.03 -27.20 22.26
CA LEU A 715 -4.15 -28.65 22.12
C LEU A 715 -3.06 -29.36 22.95
N ALA A 716 -1.82 -28.85 22.93
CA ALA A 716 -0.73 -29.43 23.72
C ALA A 716 -0.90 -29.22 25.23
N GLN A 717 -1.39 -28.08 25.67
CA GLN A 717 -1.65 -27.78 27.08
C GLN A 717 -2.63 -28.79 27.72
N HIS A 718 -3.58 -29.26 26.92
CA HIS A 718 -4.60 -30.21 27.37
C HIS A 718 -4.35 -31.64 26.85
N HIS A 719 -3.17 -31.91 26.30
CA HIS A 719 -2.73 -33.20 25.75
C HIS A 719 -3.74 -33.80 24.76
N ILE A 720 -4.29 -32.97 23.86
CA ILE A 720 -5.21 -33.42 22.81
C ILE A 720 -4.41 -34.18 21.76
N GLU A 721 -4.73 -35.46 21.52
CA GLU A 721 -3.95 -36.39 20.68
C GLU A 721 -3.74 -35.87 19.26
N GLU A 722 -4.78 -35.30 18.63
CA GLU A 722 -4.76 -34.78 17.27
C GLU A 722 -3.79 -33.59 17.09
N GLY A 723 -3.41 -32.91 18.17
CA GLY A 723 -2.42 -31.85 18.20
C GLY A 723 -1.01 -32.30 17.79
N ILE A 724 -0.65 -33.57 18.02
CA ILE A 724 0.67 -34.10 17.64
C ILE A 724 0.84 -34.05 16.11
N SER A 725 -0.07 -34.71 15.39
CA SER A 725 -0.02 -34.75 13.92
C SER A 725 -0.20 -33.39 13.29
N ALA A 726 -1.09 -32.56 13.85
CA ALA A 726 -1.31 -31.20 13.39
C ALA A 726 -0.04 -30.33 13.55
N CYS A 727 0.70 -30.45 14.66
CA CYS A 727 1.95 -29.72 14.89
C CYS A 727 3.03 -30.11 13.88
N VAL A 728 3.23 -31.41 13.65
CA VAL A 728 4.21 -31.90 12.67
C VAL A 728 3.87 -31.42 11.25
N LYS A 729 2.60 -31.58 10.85
CA LYS A 729 2.14 -31.11 9.54
C LYS A 729 2.38 -29.60 9.37
N TYR A 730 1.99 -28.80 10.35
CA TYR A 730 2.16 -27.37 10.27
C TYR A 730 3.65 -26.97 10.29
N THR A 731 4.51 -27.67 11.03
CA THR A 731 5.96 -27.43 11.00
C THR A 731 6.53 -27.54 9.58
N ARG A 732 6.05 -28.50 8.78
CA ARG A 732 6.44 -28.66 7.39
C ARG A 732 5.83 -27.60 6.47
N ASP A 733 4.53 -27.36 6.62
CA ASP A 733 3.71 -26.56 5.69
C ASP A 733 3.63 -25.07 6.09
N GLN A 734 4.31 -24.65 7.17
CA GLN A 734 4.31 -23.28 7.66
C GLN A 734 4.82 -22.31 6.59
N ASN A 735 4.34 -21.05 6.66
CA ASN A 735 4.92 -19.99 5.87
C ASN A 735 6.42 -19.85 6.17
N PRO A 736 7.30 -19.81 5.15
CA PRO A 736 8.75 -19.63 5.36
C PRO A 736 9.10 -18.36 6.13
N TRP A 737 8.34 -17.32 5.97
CA TRP A 737 8.53 -16.03 6.63
C TRP A 737 8.44 -16.20 8.15
N GLU A 738 9.45 -15.70 8.90
CA GLU A 738 9.62 -15.86 10.35
C GLU A 738 9.66 -17.32 10.85
N SER A 739 9.76 -18.30 9.98
CA SER A 739 9.78 -19.72 10.38
C SER A 739 11.00 -20.08 11.25
N GLN A 740 12.09 -19.32 11.16
CA GLN A 740 13.27 -19.48 12.04
C GLN A 740 12.95 -19.18 13.52
N ILE A 741 11.94 -18.36 13.79
CA ILE A 741 11.46 -18.06 15.16
C ILE A 741 10.36 -19.06 15.54
N ARG A 742 9.47 -19.38 14.62
CA ARG A 742 8.30 -20.21 14.85
C ARG A 742 8.66 -21.69 15.00
N THR A 743 9.64 -22.21 14.24
CA THR A 743 10.03 -23.62 14.33
C THR A 743 10.44 -24.04 15.75
N PRO A 744 11.31 -23.32 16.49
CA PRO A 744 11.60 -23.64 17.88
C PRO A 744 10.37 -23.65 18.80
N GLU A 745 9.43 -22.76 18.56
CA GLU A 745 8.17 -22.71 19.33
C GLU A 745 7.30 -23.95 19.08
N LEU A 746 7.13 -24.34 17.82
CA LEU A 746 6.41 -25.58 17.45
C LEU A 746 7.08 -26.81 18.06
N MET A 747 8.41 -26.86 18.07
CA MET A 747 9.17 -27.95 18.68
C MET A 747 8.95 -28.00 20.20
N LYS A 748 8.90 -26.85 20.86
CA LYS A 748 8.54 -26.78 22.29
C LYS A 748 7.12 -27.24 22.58
N ILE A 749 6.16 -26.89 21.69
CA ILE A 749 4.77 -27.37 21.79
C ILE A 749 4.72 -28.90 21.68
N LEU A 750 5.47 -29.48 20.75
CA LEU A 750 5.49 -30.94 20.55
C LEU A 750 6.10 -31.69 21.73
N LEU A 751 7.12 -31.12 22.40
CA LEU A 751 7.73 -31.73 23.59
C LEU A 751 6.74 -31.92 24.75
N ALA A 752 5.66 -31.13 24.83
CA ALA A 752 4.65 -31.27 25.87
C ALA A 752 3.90 -32.63 25.81
N TYR A 753 3.97 -33.35 24.71
CA TYR A 753 3.35 -34.66 24.55
C TYR A 753 4.23 -35.83 25.02
N GLY A 754 5.47 -35.54 25.43
CA GLY A 754 6.39 -36.54 26.00
C GLY A 754 6.62 -37.73 25.08
N THR A 755 6.48 -38.96 25.63
CA THR A 755 6.71 -40.24 24.91
C THR A 755 5.76 -40.44 23.71
N HIS A 756 4.58 -39.79 23.70
CA HIS A 756 3.63 -39.94 22.60
C HIS A 756 4.13 -39.29 21.30
N ALA A 757 5.04 -38.31 21.40
CA ALA A 757 5.68 -37.72 20.24
C ALA A 757 6.72 -38.65 19.57
N LYS A 758 7.12 -39.77 20.18
CA LYS A 758 8.07 -40.72 19.56
C LYS A 758 7.56 -41.27 18.23
N ALA A 759 6.25 -41.43 18.10
CA ALA A 759 5.62 -41.96 16.87
C ALA A 759 5.87 -41.06 15.63
N VAL A 760 6.16 -39.77 15.81
CA VAL A 760 6.36 -38.80 14.70
C VAL A 760 7.83 -38.47 14.41
N ILE A 761 8.79 -39.11 15.11
CA ILE A 761 10.24 -38.93 14.88
C ILE A 761 10.65 -39.16 13.41
N PRO A 762 10.15 -40.20 12.70
CA PRO A 762 10.51 -40.39 11.29
C PRO A 762 10.11 -39.21 10.40
N GLU A 763 8.97 -38.59 10.67
CA GLU A 763 8.50 -37.43 9.90
C GLU A 763 9.29 -36.16 10.26
N LEU A 764 9.61 -35.95 11.54
CA LEU A 764 10.47 -34.86 11.98
C LEU A 764 11.87 -34.96 11.36
N THR A 765 12.42 -36.18 11.21
CA THR A 765 13.70 -36.40 10.52
C THR A 765 13.64 -35.96 9.05
N LYS A 766 12.55 -36.27 8.35
CA LYS A 766 12.34 -35.81 6.96
C LYS A 766 12.25 -34.27 6.90
N ILE A 767 11.56 -33.66 7.84
CA ILE A 767 11.43 -32.19 7.93
C ILE A 767 12.79 -31.53 8.18
N ALA A 768 13.61 -32.08 9.08
CA ALA A 768 14.98 -31.58 9.31
C ALA A 768 15.84 -31.66 8.06
N ASN A 769 15.77 -32.79 7.34
CA ASN A 769 16.51 -32.98 6.08
C ASN A 769 16.01 -32.02 4.98
N TYR A 770 14.70 -31.78 4.88
CA TYR A 770 14.12 -30.81 3.96
C TYR A 770 14.65 -29.41 4.23
N PHE A 771 14.66 -28.94 5.48
CA PHE A 771 15.21 -27.64 5.85
C PHE A 771 16.70 -27.50 5.50
N GLU A 772 17.50 -28.57 5.64
CA GLU A 772 18.93 -28.49 5.33
C GLU A 772 19.24 -28.48 3.84
N ARG A 773 18.46 -29.19 3.02
CA ARG A 773 18.85 -29.55 1.66
C ARG A 773 17.98 -28.98 0.56
N GLU A 774 16.70 -28.78 0.82
CA GLU A 774 15.70 -28.54 -0.21
C GLU A 774 15.08 -27.13 -0.13
N GLU A 775 14.98 -26.55 1.06
CA GLU A 775 14.41 -25.23 1.21
C GLU A 775 15.40 -24.15 0.77
N LYS A 776 15.05 -23.41 -0.30
CA LYS A 776 15.92 -22.40 -0.93
C LYS A 776 15.47 -20.96 -0.69
N ASP A 777 14.35 -20.77 0.00
CA ASP A 777 13.74 -19.44 0.16
C ASP A 777 14.47 -18.54 1.17
N PHE A 778 15.37 -19.11 1.97
CA PHE A 778 16.10 -18.39 3.02
C PHE A 778 17.61 -18.65 3.02
N PRO A 779 18.38 -17.75 3.65
CA PRO A 779 19.82 -17.95 3.81
C PRO A 779 20.13 -19.31 4.47
N PRO A 780 21.17 -20.04 4.02
CA PRO A 780 21.53 -21.36 4.56
C PRO A 780 21.73 -21.41 6.08
N ALA A 781 22.15 -20.28 6.70
CA ALA A 781 22.29 -20.18 8.15
C ALA A 781 20.94 -20.34 8.88
N LEU A 782 19.88 -19.71 8.39
CA LEU A 782 18.54 -19.82 8.97
C LEU A 782 17.98 -21.23 8.80
N MET A 783 18.23 -21.86 7.64
CA MET A 783 17.82 -23.23 7.37
C MET A 783 18.49 -24.21 8.33
N ARG A 784 19.81 -24.07 8.57
CA ARG A 784 20.51 -24.88 9.58
C ARG A 784 19.97 -24.67 11.00
N MET A 785 19.57 -23.45 11.37
CA MET A 785 18.95 -23.19 12.68
C MET A 785 17.63 -23.94 12.83
N LYS A 786 16.77 -23.92 11.80
CA LYS A 786 15.50 -24.65 11.80
C LYS A 786 15.73 -26.16 11.92
N ALA A 787 16.60 -26.71 11.08
CA ALA A 787 16.93 -28.13 11.09
C ALA A 787 17.54 -28.55 12.45
N LYS A 788 18.44 -27.75 13.02
CA LYS A 788 19.00 -28.01 14.36
C LYS A 788 17.90 -28.05 15.42
N SER A 789 16.97 -27.08 15.41
CA SER A 789 15.86 -27.07 16.38
C SER A 789 15.03 -28.35 16.31
N VAL A 790 14.75 -28.86 15.11
CA VAL A 790 14.02 -30.13 14.93
C VAL A 790 14.85 -31.32 15.45
N ARG A 791 16.16 -31.39 15.15
CA ARG A 791 17.02 -32.48 15.61
C ARG A 791 17.21 -32.50 17.12
N ASP A 792 17.42 -31.32 17.74
CA ASP A 792 17.51 -31.20 19.19
C ASP A 792 16.22 -31.70 19.87
N THR A 793 15.07 -31.43 19.25
CA THR A 793 13.77 -31.89 19.73
C THR A 793 13.58 -33.41 19.56
N ILE A 794 14.05 -34.01 18.46
CA ILE A 794 14.06 -35.47 18.28
C ILE A 794 14.82 -36.12 19.43
N ALA A 795 16.05 -35.68 19.71
CA ALA A 795 16.85 -36.18 20.80
C ALA A 795 16.16 -36.04 22.18
N ALA A 796 15.49 -34.92 22.41
CA ALA A 796 14.73 -34.67 23.64
C ALA A 796 13.50 -35.62 23.76
N ILE A 797 12.78 -35.86 22.66
CA ILE A 797 11.65 -36.80 22.61
C ILE A 797 12.13 -38.24 22.86
N GLU A 798 13.26 -38.67 22.26
CA GLU A 798 13.85 -40.00 22.48
C GLU A 798 14.20 -40.21 23.95
N ALA A 799 14.77 -39.19 24.58
CA ALA A 799 15.15 -39.23 26.01
C ALA A 799 13.95 -39.09 26.98
N SER A 800 12.80 -38.68 26.48
CA SER A 800 11.62 -38.45 27.33
C SER A 800 11.09 -39.72 27.94
N THR A 801 10.76 -39.63 29.24
CA THR A 801 10.05 -40.66 30.03
C THR A 801 8.64 -40.21 30.43
N ASP A 802 8.32 -38.93 30.22
CA ASP A 802 7.02 -38.38 30.53
C ASP A 802 5.95 -38.91 29.53
N SER A 803 4.83 -39.35 30.05
CA SER A 803 3.75 -39.98 29.28
C SER A 803 2.40 -39.46 29.76
N PRO A 804 2.06 -38.21 29.45
CA PRO A 804 0.81 -37.59 29.85
C PRO A 804 -0.38 -38.36 29.29
N LYS A 805 -1.51 -38.38 30.02
CA LYS A 805 -2.74 -38.99 29.51
C LYS A 805 -3.27 -38.18 28.33
N LEU A 806 -3.38 -38.80 27.16
CA LEU A 806 -3.98 -38.16 25.98
C LEU A 806 -5.53 -38.15 26.07
N ILE A 807 -6.10 -37.12 25.45
CA ILE A 807 -7.54 -36.94 25.26
C ILE A 807 -7.80 -36.82 23.77
N ARG A 808 -8.75 -37.56 23.21
CA ARG A 808 -9.20 -37.44 21.82
C ARG A 808 -10.29 -36.36 21.72
N ILE A 809 -10.29 -35.61 20.63
CA ILE A 809 -11.35 -34.62 20.35
C ILE A 809 -12.74 -35.28 20.36
N SER A 810 -12.83 -36.54 19.89
CA SER A 810 -14.08 -37.31 19.90
C SER A 810 -14.57 -37.71 21.31
N GLU A 811 -13.65 -37.81 22.27
CA GLU A 811 -13.94 -38.16 23.66
C GLU A 811 -14.25 -36.93 24.52
N ALA A 812 -13.83 -35.75 24.05
CA ALA A 812 -14.05 -34.45 24.71
C ALA A 812 -15.49 -33.94 24.54
N LYS A 813 -16.48 -34.81 24.23
CA LYS A 813 -17.89 -34.41 24.08
C LYS A 813 -18.40 -33.83 25.42
N SER A 814 -19.03 -32.66 25.31
CA SER A 814 -19.78 -32.06 26.42
C SER A 814 -20.82 -33.02 26.92
N PRO A 815 -21.04 -33.18 28.24
CA PRO A 815 -22.29 -33.73 28.70
C PRO A 815 -23.42 -32.86 28.13
N ASN A 816 -24.45 -33.51 27.62
CA ASN A 816 -25.61 -32.93 26.91
C ASN A 816 -26.18 -31.72 27.59
#